data_42c66057357d805b6d143fc76f1b8f44
#
_entry.id   42c66057357d805b6d143fc76f1b8f44
#
_cell.length_a   1.000
_cell.length_b   1.000
_cell.length_c   1.000
_cell.angle_alpha   90.00
_cell.angle_beta   90.00
_cell.angle_gamma   90.00
#
_symmetry.space_group_name_H-M   'P 1'
#
loop_
_entity.id
_entity.type
_entity.pdbx_description
1 polymer ?
#
loop_
_entity_poly.entity_id
_entity_poly.type
_entity_poly.pdbx_seq_one_letter_code
_entity_poly.pdbx_strand_id
1 'polypeptide(L)'
;MGDTSKKLLAALATSAAMVVAGATSVLACTTIYVGGNRVEEGTPFVARTEDYGSNMNKMWFISEAGAWKEGEQFLGCPAYGEFEWYFTHDTYRFTHFTNDTLYNGVCPECGQGSAESPVTHPSYTEFGTNEKGVSVSATETIYGNKQVTTVDPLRQKKVDGKVGIEETDIPTIILAEAESARAGVELLLDIYDDYGCYFCSGVFICDQNEVWYIENCSGTQYVALKLNDDMVFLEPNMAVIGRVDLDDTENVIASERLIEVAKEAGTFVGDEKENIIDFRASYARIGNVDKRLVQGLNFLNKDYNYDTETLTEDNTKFTISNLNEKNEIVPLYTNIKEDRQLTKEDVFNYYELDTIGKPSNQEIEIFQLFSDRPQEYGTVGWVGVGDMSNNVFVPCYPMLLDDIYEGYQTSTAVVTKSDTRPEGFASWDARRNQYVAYPENWRDSYYFTFEGLGGYIQYAEKIDGTPVSDEDKQYVRGTLDELQRDFYDDLVTMDELQKSSNPRDLATQNCMEMAERSHKLGLELVDYVTGEIEDGWNATEDGWKYYEDGKKVVGWKAIDGEWYYFDRDGIMETGWVSVDGHWYYLNTDGSMETGWASVDGHWYYLNADGSMETGWASIGGKWYYLNADGSMETGWASIGGYWYYLNADGSMATGWKSVGGNWYYLNADGTMASSQWIDGYYVDASGKML
;
A
#
# COMPACT_ATOMS: atom_id res chain seq x y z
N MET A 1 49.88 -6.42 -36.32
CA MET A 1 49.18 -5.53 -35.40
C MET A 1 48.16 -4.69 -36.18
N GLY A 2 47.07 -5.24 -36.64
CA GLY A 2 46.13 -4.51 -37.51
C GLY A 2 44.71 -5.07 -37.59
N ASP A 3 44.43 -6.19 -36.94
CA ASP A 3 43.10 -6.84 -37.13
C ASP A 3 42.33 -7.05 -35.85
N THR A 4 42.96 -6.98 -34.70
CA THR A 4 42.32 -7.12 -33.38
C THR A 4 41.67 -5.80 -32.90
N SER A 5 42.25 -4.64 -33.25
CA SER A 5 41.69 -3.34 -32.88
C SER A 5 40.42 -2.96 -33.67
N LYS A 6 40.28 -3.46 -34.91
CA LYS A 6 39.07 -3.23 -35.71
C LYS A 6 37.89 -4.12 -35.27
N LYS A 7 38.15 -5.30 -34.72
CA LYS A 7 37.12 -6.17 -34.17
C LYS A 7 36.65 -5.70 -32.77
N LEU A 8 37.52 -5.07 -31.99
CA LEU A 8 37.16 -4.48 -30.71
C LEU A 8 36.32 -3.20 -30.88
N LEU A 9 36.67 -2.36 -31.88
CA LEU A 9 35.84 -1.17 -32.18
C LEU A 9 34.48 -1.53 -32.83
N ALA A 10 34.39 -2.63 -33.56
CA ALA A 10 33.13 -3.11 -34.11
C ALA A 10 32.25 -3.77 -33.04
N ALA A 11 32.84 -4.39 -32.01
CA ALA A 11 32.10 -4.94 -30.88
C ALA A 11 31.57 -3.85 -29.93
N LEU A 12 32.32 -2.78 -29.71
CA LEU A 12 31.92 -1.61 -28.96
C LEU A 12 30.86 -0.76 -29.69
N ALA A 13 30.94 -0.67 -31.03
CA ALA A 13 29.93 0.03 -31.82
C ALA A 13 28.63 -0.79 -31.98
N THR A 14 28.67 -2.12 -31.88
CA THR A 14 27.49 -2.97 -31.90
C THR A 14 26.82 -3.06 -30.53
N SER A 15 27.54 -2.96 -29.43
CA SER A 15 26.91 -2.89 -28.08
C SER A 15 26.22 -1.54 -27.83
N ALA A 16 26.84 -0.41 -28.24
CA ALA A 16 26.21 0.90 -28.15
C ALA A 16 25.02 1.07 -29.12
N ALA A 17 25.01 0.38 -30.28
CA ALA A 17 23.90 0.41 -31.23
C ALA A 17 22.75 -0.56 -30.85
N MET A 18 23.03 -1.58 -30.01
CA MET A 18 21.98 -2.47 -29.51
C MET A 18 21.21 -1.87 -28.29
N VAL A 19 21.82 -0.99 -27.51
CA VAL A 19 21.16 -0.29 -26.42
C VAL A 19 20.16 0.75 -26.96
N VAL A 20 20.44 1.40 -28.10
CA VAL A 20 19.54 2.39 -28.71
C VAL A 20 18.45 1.77 -29.61
N ALA A 21 18.57 0.51 -30.02
CA ALA A 21 17.60 -0.15 -30.92
C ALA A 21 16.70 -1.18 -30.22
N GLY A 22 16.86 -1.37 -28.92
CA GLY A 22 16.06 -2.32 -28.10
C GLY A 22 15.09 -1.67 -27.10
N ALA A 23 15.16 -0.38 -26.86
CA ALA A 23 14.34 0.32 -25.91
C ALA A 23 13.08 0.92 -26.57
N THR A 24 12.20 0.08 -27.07
CA THR A 24 10.75 0.39 -27.11
C THR A 24 10.05 -0.51 -26.10
N SER A 25 10.56 -0.61 -24.87
CA SER A 25 9.72 -0.95 -23.75
C SER A 25 8.87 0.29 -23.51
N VAL A 26 7.60 0.23 -23.81
CA VAL A 26 6.63 1.21 -23.40
C VAL A 26 6.63 1.13 -21.86
N LEU A 27 7.35 2.03 -21.21
CA LEU A 27 7.16 2.36 -19.82
C LEU A 27 5.69 2.75 -19.71
N ALA A 28 4.96 2.21 -18.77
CA ALA A 28 3.51 2.24 -18.82
C ALA A 28 2.92 2.59 -17.45
N CYS A 29 3.42 3.66 -16.83
CA CYS A 29 2.87 4.19 -15.58
C CYS A 29 1.39 4.57 -15.74
N THR A 30 0.64 4.53 -14.66
CA THR A 30 -0.76 4.97 -14.66
C THR A 30 -1.03 5.72 -13.37
N THR A 31 -1.50 6.95 -13.51
CA THR A 31 -1.77 7.83 -12.40
C THR A 31 -3.26 8.10 -12.25
N ILE A 32 -3.73 8.22 -11.01
CA ILE A 32 -5.07 8.71 -10.69
C ILE A 32 -4.98 9.81 -9.63
N TYR A 33 -5.80 10.84 -9.79
CA TYR A 33 -6.13 11.79 -8.75
C TYR A 33 -7.62 11.73 -8.45
N VAL A 34 -7.98 11.67 -7.16
CA VAL A 34 -9.36 11.76 -6.68
C VAL A 34 -9.43 12.88 -5.65
N GLY A 35 -10.11 13.96 -5.98
CA GLY A 35 -10.30 15.09 -5.07
C GLY A 35 -11.22 14.76 -3.89
N GLY A 36 -11.03 15.46 -2.76
CA GLY A 36 -11.71 15.16 -1.51
C GLY A 36 -13.25 15.18 -1.59
N ASN A 37 -13.84 16.05 -2.41
CA ASN A 37 -15.28 16.09 -2.62
C ASN A 37 -15.80 14.92 -3.49
N ARG A 38 -14.92 14.13 -4.07
CA ARG A 38 -15.24 13.00 -4.96
C ARG A 38 -15.12 11.65 -4.28
N VAL A 39 -14.68 11.61 -3.02
CA VAL A 39 -14.53 10.40 -2.22
C VAL A 39 -15.35 10.50 -0.93
N GLU A 40 -15.91 9.38 -0.46
CA GLU A 40 -16.81 9.34 0.71
C GLU A 40 -16.10 9.80 1.99
N GLU A 41 -14.81 9.49 2.12
CA GLU A 41 -13.97 9.88 3.28
C GLU A 41 -13.66 11.38 3.32
N GLY A 42 -13.90 12.12 2.24
CA GLY A 42 -13.67 13.55 2.15
C GLY A 42 -12.19 13.95 2.07
N THR A 43 -11.30 13.01 1.75
CA THR A 43 -9.84 13.23 1.68
C THR A 43 -9.32 12.93 0.28
N PRO A 44 -8.50 13.81 -0.34
CA PRO A 44 -7.93 13.55 -1.66
C PRO A 44 -6.99 12.34 -1.66
N PHE A 45 -6.96 11.65 -2.83
CA PHE A 45 -6.01 10.59 -3.13
C PHE A 45 -5.19 10.93 -4.37
N VAL A 46 -3.88 10.79 -4.27
CA VAL A 46 -2.94 10.84 -5.39
C VAL A 46 -2.26 9.49 -5.48
N ALA A 47 -2.30 8.85 -6.62
CA ALA A 47 -1.70 7.53 -6.74
C ALA A 47 -1.09 7.29 -8.12
N ARG A 48 -0.01 6.50 -8.18
CA ARG A 48 0.70 6.14 -9.40
C ARG A 48 1.19 4.70 -9.34
N THR A 49 1.20 4.01 -10.50
CA THR A 49 1.99 2.79 -10.69
C THR A 49 3.28 3.08 -11.46
N GLU A 50 4.33 2.33 -11.20
CA GLU A 50 5.42 2.16 -12.14
C GLU A 50 5.30 0.83 -12.89
N ASP A 51 5.41 0.89 -14.23
CA ASP A 51 5.43 -0.27 -15.12
C ASP A 51 6.78 -0.36 -15.84
N TYR A 52 7.68 -1.19 -15.37
CA TYR A 52 8.96 -1.39 -16.01
C TYR A 52 9.14 -2.83 -16.52
N GLY A 53 9.82 -2.98 -17.66
CA GLY A 53 9.93 -4.27 -18.35
C GLY A 53 10.98 -5.23 -17.81
N SER A 54 11.63 -4.95 -16.71
CA SER A 54 12.61 -5.79 -16.04
C SER A 54 12.18 -6.04 -14.60
N ASN A 55 12.25 -7.29 -14.16
CA ASN A 55 12.00 -7.66 -12.77
C ASN A 55 13.17 -7.14 -11.91
N MET A 56 13.06 -5.92 -11.46
CA MET A 56 14.02 -5.28 -10.56
C MET A 56 13.43 -5.23 -9.17
N ASN A 57 14.20 -5.69 -8.19
CA ASN A 57 13.81 -5.61 -6.79
C ASN A 57 13.60 -4.15 -6.38
N LYS A 58 12.43 -3.84 -5.90
CA LYS A 58 12.10 -2.51 -5.35
C LYS A 58 12.35 -2.49 -3.85
N MET A 59 13.03 -1.47 -3.40
CA MET A 59 13.47 -1.33 -2.02
C MET A 59 12.99 -0.02 -1.43
N TRP A 60 12.58 -0.05 -0.18
CA TRP A 60 12.10 1.11 0.56
C TRP A 60 13.15 1.57 1.56
N PHE A 61 13.46 2.86 1.56
CA PHE A 61 14.49 3.47 2.40
C PHE A 61 14.03 4.76 3.06
N ILE A 62 14.80 5.15 4.07
CA ILE A 62 14.75 6.45 4.70
C ILE A 62 16.10 7.14 4.44
N SER A 63 16.06 8.30 3.79
CA SER A 63 17.21 9.20 3.70
C SER A 63 17.16 10.17 4.87
N GLU A 64 18.17 10.17 5.73
CA GLU A 64 18.21 11.00 6.93
C GLU A 64 18.42 12.49 6.61
N ALA A 65 17.92 13.36 7.48
CA ALA A 65 18.13 14.79 7.36
C ALA A 65 19.62 15.14 7.29
N GLY A 66 20.00 15.94 6.29
CA GLY A 66 21.38 16.29 6.03
C GLY A 66 22.23 15.15 5.48
N ALA A 67 21.62 14.17 4.81
CA ALA A 67 22.33 13.17 4.03
C ALA A 67 23.25 13.81 2.98
N TRP A 68 22.82 14.93 2.43
CA TRP A 68 23.66 15.86 1.67
C TRP A 68 23.66 17.23 2.36
N LYS A 69 24.80 17.93 2.31
CA LYS A 69 24.99 19.24 2.91
C LYS A 69 24.82 20.37 1.90
N GLU A 70 24.53 21.57 2.40
CA GLU A 70 24.51 22.79 1.59
C GLU A 70 25.77 22.87 0.70
N GLY A 71 25.59 23.05 -0.61
CA GLY A 71 26.62 23.11 -1.62
C GLY A 71 27.21 21.75 -2.04
N GLU A 72 26.74 20.64 -1.48
CA GLU A 72 27.14 19.30 -1.92
C GLU A 72 26.47 18.94 -3.24
N GLN A 73 27.20 18.23 -4.09
CA GLN A 73 26.77 17.90 -5.45
C GLN A 73 25.96 16.59 -5.46
N PHE A 74 24.80 16.64 -6.09
CA PHE A 74 24.06 15.47 -6.58
C PHE A 74 24.44 15.23 -8.05
N LEU A 75 24.62 13.97 -8.43
CA LEU A 75 24.87 13.55 -9.80
C LEU A 75 23.79 12.54 -10.20
N GLY A 76 23.04 12.86 -11.23
CA GLY A 76 22.10 11.93 -11.88
C GLY A 76 22.79 10.78 -12.61
N CYS A 77 22.00 9.88 -13.18
CA CYS A 77 22.51 8.68 -13.83
C CYS A 77 23.38 9.01 -15.07
N PRO A 78 24.60 8.43 -15.19
CA PRO A 78 25.46 8.64 -16.36
C PRO A 78 24.86 8.23 -17.70
N ALA A 79 23.90 7.30 -17.72
CA ALA A 79 23.18 6.94 -18.93
C ALA A 79 22.42 8.10 -19.54
N TYR A 80 21.96 9.02 -18.71
CA TYR A 80 21.18 10.20 -19.07
C TYR A 80 21.98 11.51 -19.02
N GLY A 81 23.31 11.41 -19.03
CA GLY A 81 24.19 12.55 -19.21
C GLY A 81 24.69 13.21 -17.94
N GLU A 82 24.46 12.60 -16.78
CA GLU A 82 24.89 13.10 -15.46
C GLU A 82 24.34 14.51 -15.19
N PHE A 83 23.05 14.60 -14.87
CA PHE A 83 22.44 15.84 -14.36
C PHE A 83 23.16 16.24 -13.07
N GLU A 84 23.55 17.52 -12.99
CA GLU A 84 24.32 18.06 -11.87
C GLU A 84 23.45 19.04 -11.09
N TRP A 85 23.22 18.76 -9.78
CA TRP A 85 22.54 19.67 -8.87
C TRP A 85 23.40 19.95 -7.64
N TYR A 86 23.32 21.15 -7.08
CA TYR A 86 24.00 21.52 -5.85
C TYR A 86 22.93 21.92 -4.84
N PHE A 87 22.83 21.18 -3.73
CA PHE A 87 21.80 21.44 -2.71
C PHE A 87 21.95 22.83 -2.12
N THR A 88 20.80 23.50 -1.92
CA THR A 88 20.75 24.90 -1.44
C THR A 88 20.79 25.01 0.08
N HIS A 89 20.53 23.92 0.78
CA HIS A 89 20.61 23.75 2.23
C HIS A 89 20.90 22.28 2.57
N ASP A 90 21.13 21.97 3.85
CA ASP A 90 21.18 20.58 4.33
C ASP A 90 19.83 19.92 4.05
N THR A 91 19.85 18.75 3.38
CA THR A 91 18.64 18.11 2.86
C THR A 91 17.67 17.69 3.96
N TYR A 92 16.39 17.72 3.66
CA TYR A 92 15.34 17.17 4.54
C TYR A 92 15.43 15.65 4.63
N ARG A 93 14.87 15.09 5.70
CA ARG A 93 14.65 13.65 5.84
C ARG A 93 13.46 13.25 4.99
N PHE A 94 13.56 12.10 4.29
CA PHE A 94 12.47 11.58 3.47
C PHE A 94 12.46 10.05 3.39
N THR A 95 11.26 9.47 3.24
CA THR A 95 11.07 8.07 2.84
C THR A 95 11.00 8.00 1.34
N HIS A 96 11.55 6.93 0.74
CA HIS A 96 11.52 6.78 -0.71
C HIS A 96 11.69 5.32 -1.17
N PHE A 97 11.12 5.01 -2.32
CA PHE A 97 11.38 3.76 -3.04
C PHE A 97 12.46 3.94 -4.11
N THR A 98 13.24 2.89 -4.30
CA THR A 98 14.32 2.85 -5.28
C THR A 98 14.53 1.45 -5.82
N ASN A 99 15.20 1.34 -6.94
CA ASN A 99 15.66 0.06 -7.46
C ASN A 99 16.83 -0.50 -6.64
N ASP A 100 16.93 -1.83 -6.52
CA ASP A 100 18.06 -2.50 -5.86
C ASP A 100 19.36 -2.30 -6.68
N THR A 101 20.14 -1.29 -6.30
CA THR A 101 21.46 -1.00 -6.89
C THR A 101 22.60 -1.63 -6.10
N LEU A 102 22.33 -2.24 -4.96
CA LEU A 102 23.35 -2.75 -4.03
C LEU A 102 23.89 -4.10 -4.46
N TYR A 103 23.08 -4.90 -5.18
CA TYR A 103 23.48 -6.22 -5.59
C TYR A 103 24.46 -6.17 -6.77
N ASN A 104 25.65 -6.76 -6.59
CA ASN A 104 26.77 -6.78 -7.55
C ASN A 104 27.36 -5.41 -7.93
N GLY A 105 26.91 -4.31 -7.34
CA GLY A 105 27.44 -2.98 -7.64
C GLY A 105 27.26 -2.52 -9.08
N VAL A 106 26.32 -3.12 -9.81
CA VAL A 106 25.97 -2.74 -11.17
C VAL A 106 24.67 -1.96 -11.15
N CYS A 107 24.70 -0.73 -11.65
CA CYS A 107 23.46 0.05 -11.81
C CYS A 107 22.53 -0.66 -12.83
N PRO A 108 21.28 -0.98 -12.48
CA PRO A 108 20.36 -1.64 -13.39
C PRO A 108 20.00 -0.77 -14.60
N GLU A 109 19.98 0.55 -14.43
CA GLU A 109 19.63 1.52 -15.46
C GLU A 109 20.74 1.69 -16.51
N CYS A 110 21.95 2.00 -16.07
CA CYS A 110 23.06 2.27 -17.00
C CYS A 110 23.96 1.06 -17.27
N GLY A 111 23.82 -0.03 -16.52
CA GLY A 111 24.67 -1.21 -16.64
C GLY A 111 26.15 -0.97 -16.25
N GLN A 112 26.46 0.15 -15.59
CA GLN A 112 27.81 0.48 -15.14
C GLN A 112 28.06 -0.05 -13.73
N GLY A 113 29.33 -0.30 -13.43
CA GLY A 113 29.77 -0.84 -12.15
C GLY A 113 30.09 -2.32 -12.20
N SER A 114 30.55 -2.84 -11.07
CA SER A 114 30.81 -4.26 -10.79
C SER A 114 30.91 -4.49 -9.30
N ALA A 115 30.89 -5.74 -8.84
CA ALA A 115 31.12 -6.06 -7.44
C ALA A 115 32.47 -5.54 -6.87
N GLU A 116 33.47 -5.40 -7.76
CA GLU A 116 34.81 -4.90 -7.40
C GLU A 116 34.92 -3.37 -7.49
N SER A 117 34.02 -2.74 -8.25
CA SER A 117 33.96 -1.29 -8.45
C SER A 117 32.50 -0.88 -8.58
N PRO A 118 31.77 -0.87 -7.46
CA PRO A 118 30.35 -0.53 -7.46
C PRO A 118 30.17 0.93 -7.91
N VAL A 119 29.16 1.15 -8.74
CA VAL A 119 28.68 2.49 -9.04
C VAL A 119 27.67 2.83 -7.96
N THR A 120 28.03 3.73 -7.07
CA THR A 120 27.09 4.35 -6.17
C THR A 120 26.42 5.49 -6.91
N HIS A 121 25.34 5.19 -7.66
CA HIS A 121 24.42 6.25 -8.01
C HIS A 121 23.66 6.64 -6.75
N PRO A 122 23.41 7.95 -6.54
CA PRO A 122 22.35 8.32 -5.65
C PRO A 122 21.09 7.62 -6.16
N SER A 123 20.36 7.07 -5.23
CA SER A 123 19.22 6.21 -5.49
C SER A 123 18.27 6.84 -6.51
N TYR A 124 17.97 6.09 -7.54
CA TYR A 124 16.79 6.28 -8.38
C TYR A 124 15.56 6.35 -7.46
N THR A 125 15.07 7.53 -7.19
CA THR A 125 13.91 7.72 -6.33
C THR A 125 12.66 7.78 -7.20
N GLU A 126 11.77 6.82 -6.99
CA GLU A 126 10.51 6.73 -7.73
C GLU A 126 9.48 7.70 -7.17
N PHE A 127 9.31 7.63 -5.84
CA PHE A 127 8.37 8.44 -5.08
C PHE A 127 8.78 8.50 -3.60
N GLY A 128 8.13 9.36 -2.85
CA GLY A 128 8.34 9.43 -1.41
C GLY A 128 7.64 10.60 -0.75
N THR A 129 7.89 10.74 0.56
CA THR A 129 7.40 11.87 1.37
C THR A 129 8.50 12.37 2.29
N ASN A 130 8.72 13.68 2.34
CA ASN A 130 9.72 14.28 3.21
C ASN A 130 9.15 14.71 4.58
N GLU A 131 10.02 15.11 5.49
CA GLU A 131 9.66 15.57 6.86
C GLU A 131 8.84 16.87 6.89
N LYS A 132 8.68 17.54 5.75
CA LYS A 132 7.81 18.71 5.59
C LYS A 132 6.43 18.33 5.04
N GLY A 133 6.17 17.01 4.84
CA GLY A 133 4.91 16.50 4.31
C GLY A 133 4.76 16.65 2.80
N VAL A 134 5.82 17.01 2.09
CA VAL A 134 5.82 17.05 0.63
C VAL A 134 5.98 15.65 0.09
N SER A 135 5.04 15.24 -0.73
CA SER A 135 5.08 13.98 -1.48
C SER A 135 5.24 14.26 -2.96
N VAL A 136 6.03 13.43 -3.64
CA VAL A 136 6.30 13.55 -5.06
C VAL A 136 6.32 12.19 -5.74
N SER A 137 5.82 12.16 -6.98
CA SER A 137 5.91 11.03 -7.90
C SER A 137 6.03 11.55 -9.33
N ALA A 138 6.90 10.96 -10.12
CA ALA A 138 7.18 11.38 -11.50
C ALA A 138 7.00 10.21 -12.49
N THR A 139 6.64 10.52 -13.75
CA THR A 139 6.49 9.52 -14.81
C THR A 139 7.15 9.97 -16.11
N GLU A 140 7.90 9.10 -16.79
CA GLU A 140 8.44 9.33 -18.15
C GLU A 140 7.50 8.73 -19.19
N THR A 141 6.34 9.33 -19.38
CA THR A 141 5.27 8.67 -20.13
C THR A 141 4.61 9.55 -21.18
N ILE A 142 4.98 10.82 -21.22
CA ILE A 142 4.46 11.83 -22.14
C ILE A 142 5.46 12.02 -23.30
N TYR A 143 4.94 12.29 -24.48
CA TYR A 143 5.77 12.54 -25.64
C TYR A 143 5.40 13.84 -26.33
N GLY A 144 6.36 14.71 -26.53
CA GLY A 144 6.22 15.90 -27.35
C GLY A 144 6.06 15.59 -28.85
N ASN A 145 5.31 16.45 -29.56
CA ASN A 145 5.25 16.34 -31.01
C ASN A 145 6.58 16.79 -31.66
N LYS A 146 6.84 16.26 -32.86
CA LYS A 146 8.11 16.49 -33.55
C LYS A 146 8.36 17.95 -33.90
N GLN A 147 7.32 18.73 -34.17
CA GLN A 147 7.45 20.12 -34.55
C GLN A 147 7.95 20.94 -33.37
N VAL A 148 7.31 20.77 -32.21
CA VAL A 148 7.71 21.46 -30.98
C VAL A 148 9.10 21.06 -30.54
N THR A 149 9.41 19.76 -30.50
CA THR A 149 10.74 19.27 -30.10
C THR A 149 11.85 19.60 -31.12
N THR A 150 11.49 20.10 -32.30
CA THR A 150 12.45 20.68 -33.26
C THR A 150 12.78 22.13 -32.93
N VAL A 151 11.81 22.91 -32.47
CA VAL A 151 11.98 24.32 -32.07
C VAL A 151 12.60 24.40 -30.68
N ASP A 152 12.11 23.62 -29.75
CA ASP A 152 12.59 23.52 -28.37
C ASP A 152 12.98 22.06 -28.06
N PRO A 153 14.23 21.65 -28.42
CA PRO A 153 14.65 20.27 -28.31
C PRO A 153 14.90 19.88 -26.86
N LEU A 154 14.57 18.61 -26.54
CA LEU A 154 14.93 18.00 -25.27
C LEU A 154 16.44 18.11 -24.99
N ARG A 155 16.82 18.33 -23.74
CA ARG A 155 18.19 18.59 -23.31
C ARG A 155 18.96 17.29 -23.03
N GLN A 156 18.92 16.35 -23.97
CA GLN A 156 19.61 15.05 -23.88
C GLN A 156 21.13 15.13 -24.11
N LYS A 157 21.65 16.32 -24.39
CA LYS A 157 23.06 16.62 -24.52
C LYS A 157 23.38 17.90 -23.79
N LYS A 158 24.60 18.02 -23.26
CA LYS A 158 25.02 19.25 -22.58
C LYS A 158 24.90 20.46 -23.50
N VAL A 159 24.10 21.42 -23.09
CA VAL A 159 23.97 22.75 -23.70
C VAL A 159 24.46 23.73 -22.64
N ASP A 160 25.48 24.55 -23.01
CA ASP A 160 26.13 25.46 -22.07
C ASP A 160 26.68 24.78 -20.80
N GLY A 161 27.07 23.50 -20.91
CA GLY A 161 27.58 22.67 -19.82
C GLY A 161 26.51 21.96 -19.00
N LYS A 162 25.21 22.21 -19.22
CA LYS A 162 24.08 21.61 -18.50
C LYS A 162 23.39 20.56 -19.37
N VAL A 163 22.90 19.50 -18.74
CA VAL A 163 21.98 18.50 -19.31
C VAL A 163 20.63 18.66 -18.63
N GLY A 164 19.53 18.27 -19.27
CA GLY A 164 18.18 18.35 -18.68
C GLY A 164 18.00 17.37 -17.53
N ILE A 165 17.13 17.73 -16.61
CA ILE A 165 16.69 16.84 -15.55
C ILE A 165 15.82 15.74 -16.13
N GLU A 166 15.90 14.54 -15.56
CA GLU A 166 15.08 13.42 -15.96
C GLU A 166 14.22 12.91 -14.80
N GLU A 167 13.30 11.99 -15.08
CA GLU A 167 12.31 11.47 -14.14
C GLU A 167 12.92 11.02 -12.81
N THR A 168 13.99 10.25 -12.88
CA THR A 168 14.63 9.61 -11.72
C THR A 168 15.31 10.59 -10.76
N ASP A 169 15.70 11.78 -11.27
CA ASP A 169 16.35 12.83 -10.49
C ASP A 169 15.32 13.71 -9.75
N ILE A 170 14.12 13.89 -10.35
CA ILE A 170 13.09 14.81 -9.86
C ILE A 170 12.66 14.50 -8.43
N PRO A 171 12.22 13.28 -8.06
CA PRO A 171 11.76 13.00 -6.71
C PRO A 171 12.85 13.22 -5.66
N THR A 172 14.08 12.79 -5.93
CA THR A 172 15.19 12.98 -4.98
C THR A 172 15.41 14.46 -4.64
N ILE A 173 15.45 15.34 -5.65
CA ILE A 173 15.72 16.76 -5.44
C ILE A 173 14.56 17.45 -4.73
N ILE A 174 13.31 17.17 -5.17
CA ILE A 174 12.13 17.78 -4.55
C ILE A 174 11.96 17.35 -3.10
N LEU A 175 12.13 16.05 -2.80
CA LEU A 175 12.04 15.55 -1.43
C LEU A 175 13.14 16.12 -0.52
N ALA A 176 14.33 16.31 -1.08
CA ALA A 176 15.48 16.84 -0.36
C ALA A 176 15.35 18.33 -0.01
N GLU A 177 14.68 19.15 -0.84
CA GLU A 177 14.72 20.60 -0.73
C GLU A 177 13.38 21.31 -0.54
N ALA A 178 12.24 20.69 -0.87
CA ALA A 178 10.95 21.35 -0.83
C ALA A 178 10.34 21.40 0.58
N GLU A 179 9.94 22.61 1.03
CA GLU A 179 9.25 22.79 2.31
C GLU A 179 7.71 22.79 2.22
N SER A 180 7.17 22.81 1.00
CA SER A 180 5.75 22.71 0.69
C SER A 180 5.56 22.23 -0.74
N ALA A 181 4.36 21.76 -1.10
CA ALA A 181 4.04 21.37 -2.48
C ALA A 181 4.35 22.52 -3.46
N ARG A 182 3.91 23.73 -3.14
CA ARG A 182 4.15 24.92 -3.95
C ARG A 182 5.63 25.20 -4.16
N ALA A 183 6.44 25.13 -3.08
CA ALA A 183 7.88 25.33 -3.19
C ALA A 183 8.55 24.26 -4.05
N GLY A 184 8.08 23.00 -3.97
CA GLY A 184 8.55 21.91 -4.82
C GLY A 184 8.23 22.13 -6.30
N VAL A 185 7.03 22.61 -6.60
CA VAL A 185 6.65 23.03 -7.97
C VAL A 185 7.56 24.11 -8.48
N GLU A 186 7.70 25.22 -7.76
CA GLU A 186 8.54 26.36 -8.16
C GLU A 186 10.00 25.92 -8.39
N LEU A 187 10.55 25.08 -7.51
CA LEU A 187 11.90 24.52 -7.66
C LEU A 187 12.01 23.70 -8.97
N LEU A 188 11.06 22.80 -9.26
CA LEU A 188 11.09 22.02 -10.50
C LEU A 188 11.00 22.89 -11.74
N LEU A 189 10.15 23.91 -11.73
CA LEU A 189 9.97 24.81 -12.87
C LEU A 189 11.22 25.67 -13.11
N ASP A 190 11.88 26.16 -12.04
CA ASP A 190 13.17 26.86 -12.13
C ASP A 190 14.25 25.93 -12.73
N ILE A 191 14.25 24.65 -12.37
CA ILE A 191 15.15 23.66 -12.98
C ILE A 191 14.83 23.46 -14.47
N TYR A 192 13.55 23.38 -14.86
CA TYR A 192 13.16 23.27 -16.27
C TYR A 192 13.58 24.50 -17.08
N ASP A 193 13.46 25.70 -16.52
CA ASP A 193 13.91 26.93 -17.18
C ASP A 193 15.44 26.96 -17.34
N ASP A 194 16.19 26.59 -16.31
CA ASP A 194 17.65 26.70 -16.28
C ASP A 194 18.39 25.55 -16.96
N TYR A 195 17.91 24.30 -16.78
CA TYR A 195 18.56 23.09 -17.30
C TYR A 195 17.78 22.46 -18.44
N GLY A 196 16.45 22.60 -18.43
CA GLY A 196 15.53 21.92 -19.35
C GLY A 196 15.24 20.49 -18.92
N CYS A 197 14.48 19.79 -19.77
CA CYS A 197 14.02 18.43 -19.55
C CYS A 197 14.81 17.45 -20.42
N TYR A 198 15.25 16.34 -19.85
CA TYR A 198 15.87 15.25 -20.61
C TYR A 198 14.81 14.42 -21.37
N PHE A 199 13.72 14.07 -20.69
CA PHE A 199 12.51 13.47 -21.25
C PHE A 199 11.29 14.31 -20.96
N CYS A 200 10.17 14.01 -21.63
CA CYS A 200 8.87 14.55 -21.27
C CYS A 200 8.26 13.70 -20.15
N SER A 201 7.74 14.35 -19.11
CA SER A 201 7.24 13.69 -17.93
C SER A 201 5.93 14.33 -17.43
N GLY A 202 5.16 13.53 -16.69
CA GLY A 202 4.09 13.97 -15.80
C GLY A 202 4.59 13.90 -14.36
N VAL A 203 4.38 14.92 -13.55
CA VAL A 203 4.85 14.97 -12.18
C VAL A 203 3.75 15.40 -11.23
N PHE A 204 3.54 14.65 -10.15
CA PHE A 204 2.75 15.08 -9.01
C PHE A 204 3.65 15.59 -7.91
N ILE A 205 3.31 16.76 -7.37
CA ILE A 205 3.89 17.29 -6.15
C ILE A 205 2.72 17.70 -5.26
N CYS A 206 2.63 17.14 -4.06
CA CYS A 206 1.54 17.41 -3.16
C CYS A 206 1.98 17.51 -1.70
N ASP A 207 1.16 18.16 -0.90
CA ASP A 207 1.16 18.09 0.54
C ASP A 207 -0.29 18.00 1.04
N GLN A 208 -0.51 18.01 2.35
CA GLN A 208 -1.87 17.92 2.91
C GLN A 208 -2.82 19.05 2.48
N ASN A 209 -2.33 20.16 1.92
CA ASN A 209 -3.12 21.34 1.61
C ASN A 209 -3.37 21.56 0.13
N GLU A 210 -2.46 21.07 -0.72
CA GLU A 210 -2.59 21.26 -2.17
C GLU A 210 -1.90 20.15 -2.96
N VAL A 211 -2.46 19.91 -4.16
CA VAL A 211 -1.94 18.93 -5.11
C VAL A 211 -1.68 19.64 -6.43
N TRP A 212 -0.50 19.46 -6.98
CA TRP A 212 -0.09 19.99 -8.27
C TRP A 212 0.24 18.86 -9.23
N TYR A 213 -0.16 19.04 -10.49
CA TYR A 213 0.20 18.17 -11.60
C TYR A 213 0.90 18.96 -12.69
N ILE A 214 2.07 18.52 -13.12
CA ILE A 214 2.95 19.20 -14.05
C ILE A 214 3.14 18.33 -15.30
N GLU A 215 3.01 18.88 -16.49
CA GLU A 215 3.41 18.26 -17.75
C GLU A 215 4.45 19.10 -18.47
N ASN A 216 5.52 18.46 -18.95
CA ASN A 216 6.42 19.04 -19.94
C ASN A 216 6.41 18.21 -21.22
N CYS A 217 6.40 18.86 -22.39
CA CYS A 217 6.35 18.19 -23.69
C CYS A 217 7.45 18.64 -24.67
N SER A 218 8.46 19.38 -24.18
CA SER A 218 9.63 19.80 -24.94
C SER A 218 10.80 20.14 -24.02
N GLY A 219 11.85 20.76 -24.53
CA GLY A 219 13.06 21.02 -23.79
C GLY A 219 12.91 21.92 -22.58
N THR A 220 12.04 22.95 -22.67
CA THR A 220 11.88 23.94 -21.60
C THR A 220 10.41 24.40 -21.42
N GLN A 221 9.46 23.79 -22.14
CA GLN A 221 8.07 24.22 -22.05
C GLN A 221 7.23 23.26 -21.24
N TYR A 222 6.47 23.80 -20.30
CA TYR A 222 5.68 23.10 -19.31
C TYR A 222 4.39 23.84 -18.95
N VAL A 223 3.45 23.10 -18.35
CA VAL A 223 2.29 23.64 -17.65
C VAL A 223 2.13 22.88 -16.33
N ALA A 224 1.97 23.61 -15.23
CA ALA A 224 1.63 23.10 -13.92
C ALA A 224 0.22 23.54 -13.53
N LEU A 225 -0.61 22.62 -13.06
CA LEU A 225 -1.98 22.89 -12.62
C LEU A 225 -2.14 22.52 -11.14
N LYS A 226 -2.72 23.46 -10.37
CA LYS A 226 -3.22 23.16 -9.02
C LYS A 226 -4.56 22.45 -9.15
N LEU A 227 -4.62 21.22 -8.64
CA LEU A 227 -5.83 20.40 -8.70
C LEU A 227 -6.81 20.79 -7.59
N ASN A 228 -8.09 20.58 -7.82
CA ASN A 228 -9.14 20.89 -6.84
C ASN A 228 -9.88 19.63 -6.38
N ASP A 229 -10.61 19.76 -5.26
CA ASP A 229 -11.31 18.65 -4.62
C ASP A 229 -12.56 18.14 -5.39
N ASP A 230 -13.00 18.84 -6.44
CA ASP A 230 -14.19 18.44 -7.19
C ASP A 230 -13.88 17.56 -8.40
N MET A 231 -12.61 17.14 -8.58
CA MET A 231 -12.20 16.42 -9.78
C MET A 231 -11.65 15.03 -9.51
N VAL A 232 -11.76 14.20 -10.54
CA VAL A 232 -11.01 12.95 -10.68
C VAL A 232 -10.36 12.98 -12.06
N PHE A 233 -9.09 12.62 -12.18
CA PHE A 233 -8.49 12.43 -13.50
C PHE A 233 -7.55 11.22 -13.54
N LEU A 234 -7.29 10.77 -14.76
CA LEU A 234 -6.42 9.63 -15.05
C LEU A 234 -5.34 10.07 -16.03
N GLU A 235 -4.10 9.69 -15.76
CA GLU A 235 -2.97 9.87 -16.69
C GLU A 235 -2.36 8.50 -17.02
N PRO A 236 -2.67 7.92 -18.18
CA PRO A 236 -2.15 6.65 -18.64
C PRO A 236 -1.12 6.83 -19.77
N ASN A 237 0.06 7.34 -19.50
CA ASN A 237 1.11 7.58 -20.51
C ASN A 237 0.74 8.52 -21.65
N MET A 238 0.02 9.55 -21.37
CA MET A 238 -0.32 10.54 -22.38
C MET A 238 -0.60 11.88 -21.74
N ALA A 239 -0.21 12.96 -22.40
CA ALA A 239 -0.55 14.30 -21.94
C ALA A 239 -2.06 14.46 -21.78
N VAL A 240 -2.48 14.97 -20.64
CA VAL A 240 -3.89 15.17 -20.28
C VAL A 240 -4.24 16.64 -20.03
N ILE A 241 -3.27 17.56 -19.94
CA ILE A 241 -3.55 18.98 -19.82
C ILE A 241 -4.07 19.51 -21.16
N GLY A 242 -5.34 19.86 -21.20
CA GLY A 242 -6.01 20.42 -22.38
C GLY A 242 -5.93 21.94 -22.43
N ARG A 243 -7.12 22.60 -22.51
CA ARG A 243 -7.23 24.05 -22.62
C ARG A 243 -7.04 24.72 -21.27
N VAL A 244 -6.11 25.65 -21.19
CA VAL A 244 -5.79 26.41 -19.99
C VAL A 244 -5.76 27.92 -20.29
N ASP A 245 -6.26 28.68 -19.34
CA ASP A 245 -6.14 30.14 -19.30
C ASP A 245 -4.86 30.47 -18.49
N LEU A 246 -3.91 31.10 -19.16
CA LEU A 246 -2.62 31.45 -18.55
C LEU A 246 -2.71 32.69 -17.66
N ASP A 247 -3.83 33.41 -17.66
CA ASP A 247 -4.10 34.54 -16.75
C ASP A 247 -4.61 34.05 -15.37
N ASP A 248 -4.98 32.76 -15.24
CA ASP A 248 -5.32 32.12 -13.96
C ASP A 248 -4.06 31.76 -13.15
N THR A 249 -3.34 32.78 -12.70
CA THR A 249 -2.06 32.63 -11.99
C THR A 249 -2.16 31.97 -10.59
N GLU A 250 -3.37 31.77 -10.08
CA GLU A 250 -3.62 31.05 -8.83
C GLU A 250 -3.49 29.54 -9.04
N ASN A 251 -4.00 29.03 -10.16
CA ASN A 251 -4.12 27.61 -10.45
C ASN A 251 -3.24 27.13 -11.60
N VAL A 252 -2.64 28.03 -12.37
CA VAL A 252 -1.82 27.70 -13.54
C VAL A 252 -0.47 28.39 -13.47
N ILE A 253 0.60 27.62 -13.64
CA ILE A 253 1.95 28.16 -13.88
C ILE A 253 2.43 27.55 -15.19
N ALA A 254 2.94 28.37 -16.09
CA ALA A 254 3.41 27.94 -17.38
C ALA A 254 4.70 28.66 -17.78
N SER A 255 5.51 28.02 -18.63
CA SER A 255 6.71 28.65 -19.17
C SER A 255 6.39 29.92 -19.96
N GLU A 256 7.25 30.95 -19.82
CA GLU A 256 7.03 32.27 -20.41
C GLU A 256 6.84 32.27 -21.94
N ARG A 257 7.54 31.32 -22.65
CA ARG A 257 7.52 31.21 -24.10
C ARG A 257 6.51 30.20 -24.64
N LEU A 258 5.59 29.70 -23.82
CA LEU A 258 4.70 28.59 -24.18
C LEU A 258 3.93 28.84 -25.49
N ILE A 259 3.26 29.96 -25.62
CA ILE A 259 2.50 30.32 -26.84
C ILE A 259 3.46 30.60 -28.02
N GLU A 260 4.58 31.29 -27.78
CA GLU A 260 5.55 31.65 -28.80
C GLU A 260 6.17 30.39 -29.44
N VAL A 261 6.66 29.43 -28.66
CA VAL A 261 7.25 28.17 -29.13
C VAL A 261 6.24 27.34 -29.94
N ALA A 262 5.00 27.23 -29.48
CA ALA A 262 3.94 26.53 -30.22
C ALA A 262 3.64 27.21 -31.58
N LYS A 263 3.68 28.55 -31.63
CA LYS A 263 3.51 29.32 -32.90
C LYS A 263 4.70 29.16 -33.83
N GLU A 264 5.92 29.21 -33.32
CA GLU A 264 7.14 28.94 -34.09
C GLU A 264 7.15 27.51 -34.67
N ALA A 265 6.64 26.54 -33.91
CA ALA A 265 6.47 25.16 -34.35
C ALA A 265 5.31 24.98 -35.34
N GLY A 266 4.41 25.95 -35.45
CA GLY A 266 3.20 25.87 -36.29
C GLY A 266 2.14 24.92 -35.73
N THR A 267 2.14 24.67 -34.42
CA THR A 267 1.25 23.72 -33.74
C THR A 267 0.29 24.39 -32.75
N PHE A 268 0.33 25.72 -32.63
CA PHE A 268 -0.48 26.46 -31.67
C PHE A 268 -1.98 26.20 -31.88
N VAL A 269 -2.66 25.76 -30.83
CA VAL A 269 -4.11 25.66 -30.71
C VAL A 269 -4.52 26.43 -29.47
N GLY A 270 -5.37 27.45 -29.65
CA GLY A 270 -5.81 28.31 -28.55
C GLY A 270 -6.33 29.66 -29.01
N ASP A 271 -6.40 30.62 -28.11
CA ASP A 271 -6.72 32.03 -28.40
C ASP A 271 -5.63 32.91 -27.75
N GLU A 272 -4.71 33.41 -28.58
CA GLU A 272 -3.60 34.26 -28.12
C GLU A 272 -4.07 35.58 -27.49
N LYS A 273 -5.23 36.12 -27.89
CA LYS A 273 -5.71 37.37 -27.34
C LYS A 273 -6.28 37.25 -25.96
N GLU A 274 -6.84 36.09 -25.67
CA GLU A 274 -7.40 35.73 -24.37
C GLU A 274 -6.39 34.92 -23.53
N ASN A 275 -5.11 34.84 -23.95
CA ASN A 275 -4.03 34.12 -23.32
C ASN A 275 -4.36 32.62 -23.00
N ILE A 276 -5.09 31.98 -23.92
CA ILE A 276 -5.56 30.61 -23.82
C ILE A 276 -4.77 29.69 -24.75
N ILE A 277 -4.30 28.56 -24.24
CA ILE A 277 -3.69 27.48 -25.04
C ILE A 277 -4.34 26.14 -24.73
N ASP A 278 -4.50 25.28 -25.73
CA ASP A 278 -4.69 23.85 -25.55
C ASP A 278 -3.31 23.21 -25.57
N PHE A 279 -2.78 22.89 -24.37
CA PHE A 279 -1.41 22.39 -24.20
C PHE A 279 -1.22 21.07 -24.93
N ARG A 280 -2.08 20.09 -24.68
CA ARG A 280 -2.02 18.77 -25.31
C ARG A 280 -2.08 18.88 -26.85
N ALA A 281 -3.03 19.63 -27.39
CA ALA A 281 -3.17 19.78 -28.83
C ALA A 281 -1.98 20.50 -29.47
N SER A 282 -1.36 21.44 -28.75
CA SER A 282 -0.22 22.23 -29.24
C SER A 282 1.13 21.49 -29.10
N TYR A 283 1.32 20.75 -28.00
CA TYR A 283 2.63 20.24 -27.59
C TYR A 283 2.78 18.73 -27.69
N ALA A 284 1.73 17.97 -27.38
CA ALA A 284 1.86 16.52 -27.26
C ALA A 284 1.83 15.80 -28.61
N ARG A 285 2.45 14.64 -28.65
CA ARG A 285 2.28 13.68 -29.73
C ARG A 285 0.95 12.97 -29.55
N ILE A 286 -0.06 13.31 -30.37
CA ILE A 286 -1.34 12.65 -30.34
C ILE A 286 -1.21 11.26 -30.96
N GLY A 287 -1.51 10.24 -30.21
CA GLY A 287 -1.50 8.82 -30.60
C GLY A 287 -2.87 8.16 -30.44
N ASN A 288 -2.89 6.84 -30.52
CA ASN A 288 -4.09 6.07 -30.15
C ASN A 288 -4.37 6.23 -28.65
N VAL A 289 -5.64 6.18 -28.29
CA VAL A 289 -6.05 6.18 -26.87
C VAL A 289 -5.56 4.91 -26.20
N ASP A 290 -4.99 5.05 -25.02
CA ASP A 290 -4.51 3.92 -24.24
C ASP A 290 -5.68 3.10 -23.66
N LYS A 291 -5.56 1.78 -23.67
CA LYS A 291 -6.59 0.87 -23.14
C LYS A 291 -6.84 1.05 -21.65
N ARG A 292 -5.81 1.47 -20.89
CA ARG A 292 -5.91 1.74 -19.45
C ARG A 292 -6.83 2.92 -19.17
N LEU A 293 -6.76 3.97 -20.01
CA LEU A 293 -7.72 5.08 -19.94
C LEU A 293 -9.14 4.59 -20.13
N VAL A 294 -9.38 3.77 -21.18
CA VAL A 294 -10.72 3.21 -21.47
C VAL A 294 -11.23 2.39 -20.30
N GLN A 295 -10.41 1.46 -19.79
CA GLN A 295 -10.80 0.61 -18.67
C GLN A 295 -11.02 1.42 -17.39
N GLY A 296 -10.12 2.37 -17.07
CA GLY A 296 -10.25 3.25 -15.92
C GLY A 296 -11.51 4.13 -15.98
N LEU A 297 -11.77 4.78 -17.10
CA LEU A 297 -12.98 5.58 -17.26
C LEU A 297 -14.27 4.75 -17.15
N ASN A 298 -14.29 3.53 -17.67
CA ASN A 298 -15.44 2.63 -17.55
C ASN A 298 -15.63 2.12 -16.11
N PHE A 299 -14.55 1.92 -15.38
CA PHE A 299 -14.59 1.56 -13.97
C PHE A 299 -15.16 2.71 -13.12
N LEU A 300 -14.64 3.92 -13.31
CA LEU A 300 -15.04 5.11 -12.56
C LEU A 300 -16.44 5.63 -12.96
N ASN A 301 -16.87 5.41 -14.21
CA ASN A 301 -18.16 5.86 -14.76
C ASN A 301 -19.04 4.67 -15.14
N LYS A 302 -19.62 3.99 -14.16
CA LYS A 302 -20.42 2.77 -14.36
C LYS A 302 -21.58 2.89 -15.36
N ASP A 303 -22.04 4.12 -15.65
CA ASP A 303 -23.12 4.41 -16.61
C ASP A 303 -22.62 4.63 -18.05
N TYR A 304 -21.31 4.65 -18.27
CA TYR A 304 -20.70 4.82 -19.58
C TYR A 304 -20.03 3.54 -20.04
N ASN A 305 -19.98 3.36 -21.34
CA ASN A 305 -19.26 2.28 -21.99
C ASN A 305 -18.39 2.90 -23.09
N TYR A 306 -17.26 3.44 -22.67
CA TYR A 306 -16.28 4.00 -23.60
C TYR A 306 -15.58 2.87 -24.36
N ASP A 307 -15.19 3.18 -25.59
CA ASP A 307 -14.26 2.40 -26.38
C ASP A 307 -13.18 3.31 -26.99
N THR A 308 -12.17 2.71 -27.60
CA THR A 308 -11.06 3.47 -28.18
C THR A 308 -11.46 4.36 -29.35
N GLU A 309 -12.51 4.00 -30.10
CA GLU A 309 -13.01 4.80 -31.23
C GLU A 309 -13.74 6.04 -30.71
N THR A 310 -14.66 5.87 -29.76
CA THR A 310 -15.41 6.95 -29.10
C THR A 310 -14.48 7.98 -28.45
N LEU A 311 -13.44 7.54 -27.75
CA LEU A 311 -12.48 8.46 -27.10
C LEU A 311 -11.53 9.12 -28.11
N THR A 312 -11.27 8.50 -29.26
CA THR A 312 -10.47 9.11 -30.33
C THR A 312 -11.23 10.21 -31.06
N GLU A 313 -12.56 10.04 -31.25
CA GLU A 313 -13.42 11.03 -31.88
C GLU A 313 -13.65 12.27 -30.99
N ASP A 314 -13.74 12.06 -29.67
CA ASP A 314 -13.94 13.15 -28.71
C ASP A 314 -12.83 13.09 -27.63
N ASN A 315 -11.65 13.55 -28.03
CA ASN A 315 -10.46 13.54 -27.20
C ASN A 315 -10.44 14.61 -26.08
N THR A 316 -11.48 15.44 -25.98
CA THR A 316 -11.62 16.41 -24.88
C THR A 316 -12.20 15.75 -23.62
N LYS A 317 -12.77 14.56 -23.71
CA LYS A 317 -13.43 13.88 -22.58
C LYS A 317 -12.50 13.45 -21.45
N PHE A 318 -11.20 13.37 -21.68
CA PHE A 318 -10.22 12.95 -20.66
C PHE A 318 -9.16 14.01 -20.36
N THR A 319 -9.26 15.20 -20.96
CA THR A 319 -8.33 16.30 -20.68
C THR A 319 -8.76 17.09 -19.45
N ILE A 320 -7.78 17.57 -18.70
CA ILE A 320 -8.00 18.52 -17.61
C ILE A 320 -8.05 19.92 -18.23
N SER A 321 -9.04 20.71 -17.87
CA SER A 321 -9.19 22.07 -18.37
C SER A 321 -9.77 22.96 -17.27
N ASN A 322 -9.31 24.20 -17.20
CA ASN A 322 -9.95 25.24 -16.40
C ASN A 322 -10.89 26.15 -17.21
N LEU A 323 -11.23 25.74 -18.44
CA LEU A 323 -12.11 26.44 -19.33
C LEU A 323 -13.22 25.52 -19.85
N ASN A 324 -14.47 26.00 -19.81
CA ASN A 324 -15.60 25.33 -20.46
C ASN A 324 -15.62 25.59 -21.98
N GLU A 325 -16.57 24.98 -22.66
CA GLU A 325 -16.78 25.17 -24.14
C GLU A 325 -17.02 26.61 -24.55
N LYS A 326 -17.39 27.49 -23.62
CA LYS A 326 -17.62 28.91 -23.85
C LYS A 326 -16.43 29.79 -23.53
N ASN A 327 -15.27 29.22 -23.17
CA ASN A 327 -14.08 29.91 -22.67
C ASN A 327 -14.31 30.65 -21.34
N GLU A 328 -15.24 30.20 -20.52
CA GLU A 328 -15.40 30.72 -19.17
C GLU A 328 -14.51 29.92 -18.23
N ILE A 329 -13.79 30.59 -17.32
CA ILE A 329 -13.00 29.92 -16.27
C ILE A 329 -13.95 29.11 -15.39
N VAL A 330 -13.66 27.86 -15.23
CA VAL A 330 -14.42 26.93 -14.42
C VAL A 330 -13.43 26.15 -13.54
N PRO A 331 -13.86 25.59 -12.40
CA PRO A 331 -13.05 24.61 -11.69
C PRO A 331 -12.64 23.50 -12.66
N LEU A 332 -11.42 23.00 -12.52
CA LEU A 332 -10.94 21.87 -13.30
C LEU A 332 -11.96 20.74 -13.24
N TYR A 333 -12.37 20.22 -14.39
CA TYR A 333 -13.44 19.22 -14.46
C TYR A 333 -12.94 17.88 -14.99
N THR A 334 -13.70 16.85 -14.68
CA THR A 334 -13.45 15.46 -15.08
C THR A 334 -14.67 14.86 -15.76
N ASN A 335 -14.48 13.69 -16.37
CA ASN A 335 -15.56 12.96 -17.04
C ASN A 335 -16.39 12.08 -16.10
N ILE A 336 -16.12 12.07 -14.80
CA ILE A 336 -16.95 11.35 -13.83
C ILE A 336 -18.19 12.17 -13.53
N LYS A 337 -19.34 11.51 -13.50
CA LYS A 337 -20.59 12.19 -13.15
C LYS A 337 -20.49 12.83 -11.76
N GLU A 338 -21.02 14.05 -11.64
CA GLU A 338 -20.99 14.82 -10.39
C GLU A 338 -21.69 14.16 -9.20
N ASP A 339 -22.65 13.26 -9.45
CA ASP A 339 -23.45 12.56 -8.44
C ASP A 339 -22.83 11.29 -7.89
N ARG A 340 -21.65 10.87 -8.38
CA ARG A 340 -20.94 9.70 -7.88
C ARG A 340 -19.79 10.10 -6.99
N GLN A 341 -19.83 9.68 -5.73
CA GLN A 341 -18.67 9.59 -4.87
C GLN A 341 -18.01 8.23 -5.02
N LEU A 342 -16.69 8.20 -4.91
CA LEU A 342 -15.88 7.00 -4.87
C LEU A 342 -15.66 6.63 -3.40
N THR A 343 -15.43 5.36 -3.13
CA THR A 343 -14.91 4.90 -1.84
C THR A 343 -13.39 4.79 -1.89
N LYS A 344 -12.74 4.71 -0.75
CA LYS A 344 -11.33 4.36 -0.66
C LYS A 344 -11.05 3.05 -1.42
N GLU A 345 -11.91 2.05 -1.25
CA GLU A 345 -11.81 0.77 -1.97
C GLU A 345 -11.91 0.94 -3.49
N ASP A 346 -12.72 1.86 -4.01
CA ASP A 346 -12.74 2.16 -5.46
C ASP A 346 -11.36 2.65 -5.95
N VAL A 347 -10.62 3.44 -5.15
CA VAL A 347 -9.27 3.90 -5.51
C VAL A 347 -8.27 2.74 -5.55
N PHE A 348 -8.34 1.83 -4.59
CA PHE A 348 -7.47 0.66 -4.54
C PHE A 348 -7.81 -0.33 -5.67
N ASN A 349 -9.10 -0.66 -5.85
CA ASN A 349 -9.58 -1.57 -6.89
C ASN A 349 -9.31 -1.05 -8.31
N TYR A 350 -9.10 0.25 -8.50
CA TYR A 350 -8.64 0.80 -9.78
C TYR A 350 -7.32 0.18 -10.21
N TYR A 351 -6.41 -0.07 -9.27
CA TYR A 351 -5.11 -0.68 -9.53
C TYR A 351 -5.15 -2.20 -9.67
N GLU A 352 -6.29 -2.83 -9.44
CA GLU A 352 -6.51 -4.26 -9.68
C GLU A 352 -7.05 -4.56 -11.08
N LEU A 353 -7.36 -3.53 -11.87
CA LEU A 353 -7.90 -3.72 -13.22
C LEU A 353 -6.86 -4.35 -14.16
N ASP A 354 -7.26 -5.34 -14.96
CA ASP A 354 -6.40 -6.20 -15.81
C ASP A 354 -5.38 -5.45 -16.68
N THR A 355 -5.68 -4.22 -17.13
CA THR A 355 -4.77 -3.44 -17.96
C THR A 355 -3.87 -2.53 -17.14
N ILE A 356 -4.19 -2.31 -15.86
CA ILE A 356 -3.53 -1.41 -14.93
C ILE A 356 -2.72 -2.23 -13.91
N GLY A 357 -3.39 -3.07 -13.11
CA GLY A 357 -2.76 -4.04 -12.23
C GLY A 357 -2.32 -5.27 -13.03
N LYS A 358 -1.04 -5.46 -13.17
CA LYS A 358 -0.45 -6.54 -13.98
C LYS A 358 0.94 -6.90 -13.48
N PRO A 359 1.44 -8.11 -13.76
CA PRO A 359 2.76 -8.57 -13.29
C PRO A 359 3.95 -7.71 -13.71
N SER A 360 3.77 -6.70 -14.57
CA SER A 360 4.83 -5.76 -14.92
C SER A 360 4.83 -4.49 -14.06
N ASN A 361 3.88 -4.35 -13.14
CA ASN A 361 3.96 -3.30 -12.13
C ASN A 361 5.15 -3.57 -11.21
N GLN A 362 5.87 -2.51 -10.85
CA GLN A 362 7.03 -2.59 -9.97
C GLN A 362 6.65 -2.15 -8.56
N GLU A 363 5.94 -1.04 -8.48
CA GLU A 363 5.33 -0.53 -7.25
C GLU A 363 4.10 0.32 -7.55
N ILE A 364 3.32 0.56 -6.50
CA ILE A 364 2.28 1.59 -6.45
C ILE A 364 2.41 2.35 -5.13
N GLU A 365 2.34 3.65 -5.22
CA GLU A 365 2.11 4.53 -4.11
C GLU A 365 0.73 5.18 -4.19
N ILE A 366 0.10 5.33 -3.04
CA ILE A 366 -1.13 6.09 -2.86
C ILE A 366 -0.92 7.04 -1.69
N PHE A 367 -1.04 8.34 -1.92
CA PHE A 367 -1.02 9.36 -0.88
C PHE A 367 -2.46 9.79 -0.59
N GLN A 368 -2.91 9.53 0.64
CA GLN A 368 -4.17 10.03 1.19
C GLN A 368 -3.88 11.26 2.03
N LEU A 369 -4.50 12.40 1.70
CA LEU A 369 -4.13 13.71 2.23
C LEU A 369 -5.21 14.24 3.18
N PHE A 370 -4.82 14.73 4.36
CA PHE A 370 -5.70 15.19 5.44
C PHE A 370 -5.37 16.62 5.84
N SER A 371 -6.05 17.60 5.23
CA SER A 371 -5.83 19.03 5.50
C SER A 371 -6.26 19.48 6.90
N ASP A 372 -7.07 18.70 7.60
CA ASP A 372 -7.57 18.99 8.94
C ASP A 372 -6.69 18.46 10.07
N ARG A 373 -5.58 17.75 9.74
CA ARG A 373 -4.66 17.15 10.70
C ARG A 373 -3.39 17.99 10.91
N PRO A 374 -2.70 17.87 12.05
CA PRO A 374 -1.33 18.34 12.18
C PRO A 374 -0.44 17.74 11.06
N GLN A 375 0.54 18.50 10.62
CA GLN A 375 1.38 18.18 9.45
C GLN A 375 1.98 16.77 9.52
N GLU A 376 2.50 16.36 10.68
CA GLU A 376 3.08 15.02 10.85
C GLU A 376 2.13 13.85 10.64
N TYR A 377 0.80 14.10 10.66
CA TYR A 377 -0.26 13.13 10.43
C TYR A 377 -1.06 13.44 9.14
N GLY A 378 -0.63 14.46 8.40
CA GLY A 378 -1.35 15.01 7.25
C GLY A 378 -1.33 14.12 6.02
N THR A 379 -0.38 13.18 5.92
CA THR A 379 -0.29 12.22 4.81
C THR A 379 -0.28 10.80 5.37
N VAL A 380 -1.16 9.97 4.84
CA VAL A 380 -1.09 8.51 4.98
C VAL A 380 -0.65 7.94 3.64
N GLY A 381 0.47 7.24 3.64
CA GLY A 381 0.95 6.50 2.48
C GLY A 381 0.37 5.08 2.48
N TRP A 382 0.03 4.57 1.31
CA TRP A 382 -0.38 3.19 1.07
C TRP A 382 0.53 2.64 -0.01
N VAL A 383 1.30 1.62 0.33
CA VAL A 383 2.39 1.15 -0.51
C VAL A 383 2.16 -0.30 -0.92
N GLY A 384 2.22 -0.55 -2.22
CA GLY A 384 2.23 -1.88 -2.79
C GLY A 384 3.42 -2.07 -3.73
N VAL A 385 4.04 -3.24 -3.76
CA VAL A 385 5.15 -3.57 -4.65
C VAL A 385 4.96 -4.92 -5.32
N GLY A 386 5.40 -5.06 -6.57
CA GLY A 386 5.18 -6.24 -7.38
C GLY A 386 3.82 -6.23 -8.11
N ASP A 387 3.24 -7.39 -8.36
CA ASP A 387 1.96 -7.51 -9.07
C ASP A 387 0.79 -7.01 -8.23
N MET A 388 0.19 -5.91 -8.62
CA MET A 388 -0.84 -5.23 -7.84
C MET A 388 -2.21 -5.90 -7.91
N SER A 389 -2.48 -6.75 -8.90
CA SER A 389 -3.70 -7.56 -8.91
C SER A 389 -3.67 -8.71 -7.91
N ASN A 390 -2.50 -9.00 -7.32
CA ASN A 390 -2.26 -10.05 -6.35
C ASN A 390 -1.44 -9.56 -5.16
N ASN A 391 -1.70 -8.36 -4.68
CA ASN A 391 -1.01 -7.74 -3.55
C ASN A 391 -2.00 -6.98 -2.66
N VAL A 392 -1.49 -6.40 -1.58
CA VAL A 392 -2.17 -5.47 -0.70
C VAL A 392 -1.36 -4.19 -0.53
N PHE A 393 -2.03 -3.13 -0.13
CA PHE A 393 -1.39 -1.84 0.17
C PHE A 393 -1.13 -1.74 1.67
N VAL A 394 0.13 -1.68 2.04
CA VAL A 394 0.56 -1.50 3.44
C VAL A 394 0.48 -0.01 3.80
N PRO A 395 -0.32 0.38 4.79
CA PRO A 395 -0.43 1.78 5.18
C PRO A 395 0.70 2.21 6.11
N CYS A 396 1.02 3.50 6.04
CA CYS A 396 2.00 4.11 6.93
C CYS A 396 1.76 5.62 7.12
N TYR A 397 2.36 6.18 8.17
CA TYR A 397 2.57 7.62 8.30
C TYR A 397 4.02 7.93 7.89
N PRO A 398 4.31 8.29 6.63
CA PRO A 398 5.68 8.33 6.11
C PRO A 398 6.58 9.33 6.85
N MET A 399 6.03 10.42 7.38
CA MET A 399 6.78 11.39 8.16
C MET A 399 7.20 10.87 9.54
N LEU A 400 6.53 9.82 10.06
CA LEU A 400 6.78 9.26 11.39
C LEU A 400 7.66 8.00 11.38
N LEU A 401 7.92 7.40 10.23
CA LEU A 401 8.72 6.18 10.17
C LEU A 401 10.16 6.45 10.61
N ASP A 402 10.67 5.64 11.53
CA ASP A 402 12.07 5.63 11.96
C ASP A 402 12.83 4.42 11.42
N ASP A 403 12.12 3.40 10.97
CA ASP A 403 12.68 2.20 10.36
C ASP A 403 11.69 1.62 9.33
N ILE A 404 12.15 0.70 8.49
CA ILE A 404 11.40 0.03 7.44
C ILE A 404 11.54 -1.47 7.62
N TYR A 405 10.45 -2.21 7.41
CA TYR A 405 10.44 -3.67 7.45
C TYR A 405 11.53 -4.27 6.55
N GLU A 406 12.31 -5.21 7.08
CA GLU A 406 13.50 -5.76 6.42
C GLU A 406 13.21 -6.42 5.06
N GLY A 407 12.02 -6.98 4.85
CA GLY A 407 11.61 -7.54 3.57
C GLY A 407 11.62 -6.53 2.41
N TYR A 408 11.40 -5.24 2.69
CA TYR A 408 11.55 -4.17 1.70
C TYR A 408 13.01 -3.75 1.48
N GLN A 409 13.92 -4.13 2.38
CA GLN A 409 15.34 -3.75 2.32
C GLN A 409 16.25 -4.93 1.91
N THR A 410 15.67 -6.09 1.67
CA THR A 410 16.42 -7.26 1.26
C THR A 410 16.96 -7.13 -0.15
N SER A 411 18.27 -6.95 -0.28
CA SER A 411 18.96 -6.99 -1.58
C SER A 411 19.01 -8.40 -2.14
N THR A 412 18.65 -8.55 -3.40
CA THR A 412 18.59 -9.85 -4.07
C THR A 412 19.47 -9.89 -5.32
N ALA A 413 19.85 -11.10 -5.74
CA ALA A 413 20.51 -11.28 -7.02
C ALA A 413 19.59 -10.87 -8.16
N VAL A 414 20.19 -10.38 -9.25
CA VAL A 414 19.46 -10.11 -10.48
C VAL A 414 18.85 -11.40 -11.01
N VAL A 415 17.58 -11.37 -11.37
CA VAL A 415 16.90 -12.50 -12.03
C VAL A 415 17.63 -12.90 -13.32
N THR A 416 17.77 -14.18 -13.55
CA THR A 416 18.37 -14.71 -14.79
C THR A 416 17.30 -15.23 -15.72
N LYS A 417 17.49 -15.03 -17.04
CA LYS A 417 16.55 -15.48 -18.07
C LYS A 417 17.10 -16.69 -18.79
N SER A 418 16.26 -17.68 -19.07
CA SER A 418 16.64 -18.96 -19.67
C SER A 418 15.59 -19.47 -20.66
N ASP A 419 16.04 -20.14 -21.73
CA ASP A 419 15.14 -20.85 -22.68
C ASP A 419 14.62 -22.19 -22.10
N THR A 420 15.21 -22.66 -20.99
CA THR A 420 14.78 -23.87 -20.29
C THR A 420 14.37 -23.53 -18.89
N ARG A 421 13.36 -24.26 -18.37
CA ARG A 421 12.92 -24.10 -16.98
C ARG A 421 14.11 -24.29 -16.02
N PRO A 422 14.42 -23.32 -15.14
CA PRO A 422 15.46 -23.44 -14.14
C PRO A 422 15.02 -24.40 -13.01
N GLU A 423 15.97 -24.80 -12.17
CA GLU A 423 15.65 -25.40 -10.87
C GLU A 423 15.13 -24.32 -9.92
N GLY A 424 14.21 -24.67 -9.03
CA GLY A 424 13.61 -23.76 -8.06
C GLY A 424 12.43 -22.96 -8.60
N PHE A 425 12.08 -21.90 -7.88
CA PHE A 425 10.96 -21.04 -8.24
C PHE A 425 11.29 -20.21 -9.51
N ALA A 426 10.32 -20.13 -10.41
CA ALA A 426 10.49 -19.43 -11.68
C ALA A 426 9.19 -18.78 -12.12
N SER A 427 9.28 -17.65 -12.81
CA SER A 427 8.20 -17.03 -13.57
C SER A 427 8.47 -17.02 -15.08
N TRP A 428 7.68 -16.27 -15.84
CA TRP A 428 7.74 -16.27 -17.30
C TRP A 428 7.75 -14.85 -17.88
N ASP A 429 8.79 -14.52 -18.63
CA ASP A 429 8.83 -13.29 -19.43
C ASP A 429 8.16 -13.52 -20.80
N ALA A 430 6.90 -13.12 -20.92
CA ALA A 430 6.12 -13.29 -22.15
C ALA A 430 6.69 -12.47 -23.32
N ARG A 431 7.36 -11.34 -23.09
CA ARG A 431 7.97 -10.51 -24.14
C ARG A 431 9.17 -11.19 -24.78
N ARG A 432 9.99 -11.88 -23.96
CA ARG A 432 11.18 -12.60 -24.41
C ARG A 432 10.94 -14.07 -24.67
N ASN A 433 9.77 -14.60 -24.26
CA ASN A 433 9.42 -16.01 -24.32
C ASN A 433 10.45 -16.87 -23.60
N GLN A 434 10.84 -16.46 -22.38
CA GLN A 434 11.86 -17.09 -21.57
C GLN A 434 11.38 -17.29 -20.13
N TYR A 435 11.93 -18.32 -19.47
CA TYR A 435 11.79 -18.47 -18.01
C TYR A 435 12.62 -17.41 -17.30
N VAL A 436 12.12 -16.96 -16.17
CA VAL A 436 12.77 -16.06 -15.22
C VAL A 436 13.09 -16.85 -13.97
N ALA A 437 14.38 -17.10 -13.69
CA ALA A 437 14.82 -17.76 -12.47
C ALA A 437 14.93 -16.73 -11.36
N TYR A 438 14.29 -16.99 -10.23
CA TYR A 438 14.36 -16.13 -9.06
C TYR A 438 15.67 -16.34 -8.30
N PRO A 439 16.15 -15.31 -7.57
CA PRO A 439 17.32 -15.46 -6.70
C PRO A 439 17.04 -16.48 -5.58
N GLU A 440 18.09 -17.09 -5.00
CA GLU A 440 17.93 -18.09 -3.93
C GLU A 440 17.21 -17.51 -2.70
N ASN A 441 17.41 -16.22 -2.41
CA ASN A 441 16.81 -15.52 -1.28
C ASN A 441 15.54 -14.71 -1.64
N TRP A 442 14.83 -15.07 -2.69
CA TRP A 442 13.65 -14.36 -3.13
C TRP A 442 12.54 -14.32 -2.06
N ARG A 443 12.45 -15.34 -1.21
CA ARG A 443 11.49 -15.42 -0.12
C ARG A 443 11.72 -14.38 0.99
N ASP A 444 12.92 -13.83 1.09
CA ASP A 444 13.25 -12.76 2.05
C ASP A 444 12.89 -11.37 1.50
N SER A 445 12.54 -11.27 0.20
CA SER A 445 12.18 -10.02 -0.46
C SER A 445 10.66 -9.90 -0.60
N TYR A 446 10.12 -8.83 -0.03
CA TYR A 446 8.71 -8.48 -0.17
C TYR A 446 8.31 -8.34 -1.65
N TYR A 447 9.12 -7.62 -2.44
CA TYR A 447 8.91 -7.44 -3.87
C TYR A 447 8.80 -8.77 -4.62
N PHE A 448 9.81 -9.65 -4.48
CA PHE A 448 9.83 -10.91 -5.22
C PHE A 448 8.74 -11.90 -4.77
N THR A 449 8.26 -11.78 -3.55
CA THR A 449 7.12 -12.59 -3.09
C THR A 449 5.86 -12.27 -3.90
N PHE A 450 5.49 -11.01 -4.02
CA PHE A 450 4.27 -10.62 -4.73
C PHE A 450 4.42 -10.61 -6.26
N GLU A 451 5.57 -10.23 -6.78
CA GLU A 451 5.87 -10.40 -8.21
C GLU A 451 5.84 -11.89 -8.59
N GLY A 452 6.34 -12.75 -7.70
CA GLY A 452 6.32 -14.20 -7.87
C GLY A 452 4.92 -14.78 -7.85
N LEU A 453 4.10 -14.38 -6.90
CA LEU A 453 2.69 -14.81 -6.78
C LEU A 453 1.92 -14.48 -8.07
N GLY A 454 1.93 -13.22 -8.49
CA GLY A 454 1.21 -12.77 -9.67
C GLY A 454 1.76 -13.38 -10.95
N GLY A 455 3.08 -13.41 -11.10
CA GLY A 455 3.74 -14.04 -12.25
C GLY A 455 3.42 -15.53 -12.37
N TYR A 456 3.37 -16.27 -11.26
CA TYR A 456 2.98 -17.68 -11.26
C TYR A 456 1.50 -17.85 -11.62
N ILE A 457 0.60 -17.10 -10.98
CA ILE A 457 -0.84 -17.14 -11.26
C ILE A 457 -1.11 -16.91 -12.75
N GLN A 458 -0.44 -15.96 -13.37
CA GLN A 458 -0.62 -15.62 -14.78
C GLN A 458 -0.03 -16.66 -15.73
N TYR A 459 1.12 -17.28 -15.39
CA TYR A 459 1.91 -18.06 -16.31
C TYR A 459 2.13 -19.53 -15.89
N ALA A 460 1.41 -20.05 -14.90
CA ALA A 460 1.56 -21.44 -14.40
C ALA A 460 1.49 -22.48 -15.51
N GLU A 461 0.61 -22.32 -16.51
CA GLU A 461 0.56 -23.23 -17.66
C GLU A 461 1.87 -23.29 -18.46
N LYS A 462 2.60 -22.17 -18.53
CA LYS A 462 3.92 -22.11 -19.18
C LYS A 462 5.02 -22.66 -18.30
N ILE A 463 4.91 -22.45 -16.98
CA ILE A 463 5.90 -22.85 -15.99
C ILE A 463 5.78 -24.35 -15.70
N ASP A 464 4.59 -24.85 -15.40
CA ASP A 464 4.32 -26.21 -14.88
C ASP A 464 3.37 -27.03 -15.73
N GLY A 465 2.86 -26.47 -16.83
CA GLY A 465 1.97 -27.17 -17.77
C GLY A 465 0.49 -27.19 -17.37
N THR A 466 0.12 -26.59 -16.21
CA THR A 466 -1.26 -26.49 -15.75
C THR A 466 -1.54 -25.05 -15.28
N PRO A 467 -2.62 -24.41 -15.77
CA PRO A 467 -2.98 -23.08 -15.28
C PRO A 467 -3.52 -23.16 -13.85
N VAL A 468 -3.33 -22.10 -13.06
CA VAL A 468 -4.05 -21.91 -11.79
C VAL A 468 -5.54 -21.80 -12.08
N SER A 469 -6.37 -22.54 -11.34
CA SER A 469 -7.82 -22.56 -11.55
C SER A 469 -8.46 -21.20 -11.21
N ASP A 470 -9.64 -20.93 -11.77
CA ASP A 470 -10.36 -19.69 -11.43
C ASP A 470 -10.84 -19.69 -9.97
N GLU A 471 -11.09 -20.87 -9.38
CA GLU A 471 -11.40 -21.02 -7.95
C GLU A 471 -10.21 -20.61 -7.08
N ASP A 472 -9.01 -21.07 -7.42
CA ASP A 472 -7.78 -20.75 -6.67
C ASP A 472 -7.43 -19.27 -6.81
N LYS A 473 -7.58 -18.68 -7.99
CA LYS A 473 -7.41 -17.22 -8.18
C LYS A 473 -8.39 -16.43 -7.32
N GLN A 474 -9.65 -16.87 -7.27
CA GLN A 474 -10.66 -16.23 -6.42
C GLN A 474 -10.34 -16.38 -4.94
N TYR A 475 -9.82 -17.53 -4.51
CA TYR A 475 -9.37 -17.73 -3.14
C TYR A 475 -8.22 -16.79 -2.79
N VAL A 476 -7.17 -16.72 -3.63
CA VAL A 476 -6.04 -15.81 -3.43
C VAL A 476 -6.53 -14.36 -3.32
N ARG A 477 -7.35 -13.91 -4.28
CA ARG A 477 -7.87 -12.53 -4.25
C ARG A 477 -8.72 -12.27 -3.02
N GLY A 478 -9.65 -13.15 -2.67
CA GLY A 478 -10.50 -13.01 -1.49
C GLY A 478 -9.71 -12.92 -0.18
N THR A 479 -8.62 -13.69 -0.07
CA THR A 479 -7.73 -13.67 1.11
C THR A 479 -6.95 -12.35 1.20
N LEU A 480 -6.47 -11.83 0.07
CA LEU A 480 -5.81 -10.51 0.02
C LEU A 480 -6.79 -9.37 0.31
N ASP A 481 -8.03 -9.45 -0.19
CA ASP A 481 -9.08 -8.47 0.09
C ASP A 481 -9.46 -8.44 1.58
N GLU A 482 -9.46 -9.58 2.26
CA GLU A 482 -9.67 -9.67 3.71
C GLU A 482 -8.53 -8.99 4.46
N LEU A 483 -7.28 -9.27 4.10
CA LEU A 483 -6.13 -8.62 4.70
C LEU A 483 -6.13 -7.09 4.46
N GLN A 484 -6.52 -6.65 3.25
CA GLN A 484 -6.62 -5.21 2.97
C GLN A 484 -7.68 -4.51 3.84
N ARG A 485 -8.82 -5.16 4.09
CA ARG A 485 -9.85 -4.64 5.01
C ARG A 485 -9.34 -4.58 6.45
N ASP A 486 -8.60 -5.61 6.90
CA ASP A 486 -7.95 -5.57 8.21
C ASP A 486 -7.01 -4.37 8.33
N PHE A 487 -6.21 -4.07 7.31
CA PHE A 487 -5.29 -2.93 7.34
C PHE A 487 -5.99 -1.57 7.40
N TYR A 488 -7.24 -1.46 6.92
CA TYR A 488 -8.02 -0.25 7.11
C TYR A 488 -8.38 -0.02 8.58
N ASP A 489 -8.59 -1.10 9.33
CA ASP A 489 -8.95 -1.06 10.75
C ASP A 489 -7.71 -1.09 11.67
N ASP A 490 -6.64 -1.78 11.25
CA ASP A 490 -5.42 -1.98 12.03
C ASP A 490 -4.44 -0.79 11.96
N LEU A 491 -4.61 0.15 10.99
CA LEU A 491 -3.79 1.36 10.95
C LEU A 491 -3.99 2.18 12.23
N VAL A 492 -2.91 2.37 12.98
CA VAL A 492 -2.93 3.18 14.20
C VAL A 492 -3.52 4.57 13.94
N THR A 493 -4.49 4.94 14.75
CA THR A 493 -5.22 6.21 14.56
C THR A 493 -4.39 7.41 15.03
N MET A 494 -4.68 8.59 14.47
CA MET A 494 -4.06 9.85 14.92
C MET A 494 -4.28 10.07 16.44
N ASP A 495 -5.46 9.71 16.99
CA ASP A 495 -5.76 9.85 18.41
C ASP A 495 -4.88 8.96 19.30
N GLU A 496 -4.60 7.74 18.86
CA GLU A 496 -3.66 6.83 19.54
C GLU A 496 -2.23 7.35 19.47
N LEU A 497 -1.79 7.81 18.30
CA LEU A 497 -0.46 8.42 18.11
C LEU A 497 -0.28 9.63 19.02
N GLN A 498 -1.27 10.53 19.09
CA GLN A 498 -1.20 11.73 19.96
C GLN A 498 -1.19 11.41 21.46
N LYS A 499 -1.77 10.28 21.87
CA LYS A 499 -1.74 9.78 23.25
C LYS A 499 -0.47 9.02 23.59
N SER A 500 0.26 8.55 22.61
CA SER A 500 1.51 7.81 22.80
C SER A 500 2.62 8.71 23.36
N SER A 501 3.44 8.16 24.23
CA SER A 501 4.68 8.81 24.67
C SER A 501 5.77 8.84 23.60
N ASN A 502 5.65 7.97 22.58
CA ASN A 502 6.55 7.89 21.42
C ASN A 502 5.73 7.58 20.16
N PRO A 503 5.11 8.59 19.51
CA PRO A 503 4.27 8.36 18.35
C PRO A 503 5.02 7.81 17.14
N ARG A 504 6.29 8.17 16.97
CA ARG A 504 7.12 7.67 15.86
C ARG A 504 7.36 6.16 15.97
N ASP A 505 7.76 5.70 17.15
CA ASP A 505 7.97 4.29 17.42
C ASP A 505 6.66 3.47 17.21
N LEU A 506 5.53 4.00 17.71
CA LEU A 506 4.22 3.36 17.51
C LEU A 506 3.82 3.26 16.04
N ALA A 507 3.98 4.35 15.27
CA ALA A 507 3.68 4.35 13.84
C ALA A 507 4.61 3.40 13.05
N THR A 508 5.90 3.39 13.39
CA THR A 508 6.90 2.51 12.78
C THR A 508 6.58 1.04 13.04
N GLN A 509 6.34 0.67 14.30
CA GLN A 509 5.98 -0.71 14.66
C GLN A 509 4.70 -1.16 13.97
N ASN A 510 3.65 -0.34 13.96
CA ASN A 510 2.40 -0.66 13.30
C ASN A 510 2.57 -0.90 11.78
N CYS A 511 3.35 -0.07 11.08
CA CYS A 511 3.65 -0.26 9.67
C CYS A 511 4.45 -1.57 9.44
N MET A 512 5.47 -1.82 10.27
CA MET A 512 6.32 -3.02 10.15
C MET A 512 5.54 -4.31 10.40
N GLU A 513 4.66 -4.34 11.41
CA GLU A 513 3.79 -5.49 11.70
C GLU A 513 2.83 -5.80 10.53
N MET A 514 2.22 -4.78 9.94
CA MET A 514 1.37 -4.97 8.75
C MET A 514 2.15 -5.44 7.54
N ALA A 515 3.35 -4.91 7.31
CA ALA A 515 4.24 -5.33 6.22
C ALA A 515 4.68 -6.79 6.40
N GLU A 516 5.10 -7.18 7.61
CA GLU A 516 5.50 -8.55 7.93
C GLU A 516 4.33 -9.53 7.74
N ARG A 517 3.14 -9.17 8.25
CA ARG A 517 1.92 -9.97 8.09
C ARG A 517 1.55 -10.17 6.62
N SER A 518 1.62 -9.11 5.83
CA SER A 518 1.41 -9.17 4.38
C SER A 518 2.42 -10.08 3.69
N HIS A 519 3.71 -9.94 4.01
CA HIS A 519 4.77 -10.74 3.42
C HIS A 519 4.60 -12.23 3.71
N LYS A 520 4.32 -12.60 4.97
CA LYS A 520 4.03 -13.98 5.38
C LYS A 520 2.85 -14.57 4.63
N LEU A 521 1.76 -13.79 4.50
CA LEU A 521 0.59 -14.23 3.73
C LEU A 521 0.94 -14.41 2.25
N GLY A 522 1.71 -13.50 1.65
CA GLY A 522 2.18 -13.61 0.27
C GLY A 522 2.94 -14.91 0.02
N LEU A 523 3.86 -15.28 0.92
CA LEU A 523 4.60 -16.54 0.86
C LEU A 523 3.68 -17.77 0.99
N GLU A 524 2.72 -17.73 1.91
CA GLU A 524 1.72 -18.79 2.08
C GLU A 524 0.88 -18.97 0.81
N LEU A 525 0.47 -17.88 0.16
CA LEU A 525 -0.28 -17.93 -1.08
C LEU A 525 0.56 -18.44 -2.26
N VAL A 526 1.87 -18.15 -2.31
CA VAL A 526 2.77 -18.79 -3.28
C VAL A 526 2.81 -20.29 -3.06
N ASP A 527 3.02 -20.75 -1.81
CA ASP A 527 3.08 -22.18 -1.48
C ASP A 527 1.74 -22.88 -1.78
N TYR A 528 0.61 -22.17 -1.59
CA TYR A 528 -0.72 -22.66 -1.98
C TYR A 528 -0.83 -22.88 -3.50
N VAL A 529 -0.56 -21.86 -4.32
CA VAL A 529 -0.75 -21.96 -5.78
C VAL A 529 0.26 -22.90 -6.44
N THR A 530 1.43 -23.12 -5.81
CA THR A 530 2.44 -24.12 -6.26
C THR A 530 2.18 -25.53 -5.75
N GLY A 531 1.23 -25.71 -4.82
CA GLY A 531 0.90 -27.00 -4.21
C GLY A 531 1.94 -27.51 -3.22
N GLU A 532 2.69 -26.59 -2.58
CA GLU A 532 3.71 -26.92 -1.57
C GLU A 532 3.13 -27.08 -0.15
N ILE A 533 1.86 -26.65 0.09
CA ILE A 533 1.19 -26.80 1.39
C ILE A 533 0.69 -28.24 1.57
N GLU A 534 1.08 -28.88 2.66
CA GLU A 534 0.54 -30.18 3.07
C GLU A 534 -0.72 -29.98 3.94
N ASP A 535 -1.81 -30.71 3.64
CA ASP A 535 -3.01 -30.73 4.47
C ASP A 535 -2.77 -31.26 5.88
N GLY A 536 -3.54 -30.78 6.84
CA GLY A 536 -3.46 -31.15 8.25
C GLY A 536 -2.71 -30.13 9.09
N TRP A 537 -2.14 -30.59 10.21
CA TRP A 537 -1.45 -29.72 11.17
C TRP A 537 -0.05 -29.36 10.69
N ASN A 538 0.19 -28.05 10.59
CA ASN A 538 1.49 -27.48 10.22
C ASN A 538 2.00 -26.56 11.34
N ALA A 539 3.24 -26.80 11.79
CA ALA A 539 3.93 -25.94 12.75
C ALA A 539 4.62 -24.79 12.01
N THR A 540 4.31 -23.56 12.39
CA THR A 540 4.95 -22.34 11.88
C THR A 540 5.71 -21.64 13.00
N GLU A 541 6.45 -20.59 12.69
CA GLU A 541 7.13 -19.76 13.70
C GLU A 541 6.14 -19.07 14.64
N ASP A 542 4.96 -18.69 14.11
CA ASP A 542 3.93 -17.97 14.86
C ASP A 542 2.99 -18.91 15.65
N GLY A 543 3.01 -20.23 15.38
CA GLY A 543 2.14 -21.20 16.03
C GLY A 543 1.71 -22.33 15.12
N TRP A 544 0.67 -23.06 15.52
CA TRP A 544 0.10 -24.14 14.72
C TRP A 544 -0.99 -23.63 13.79
N LYS A 545 -0.93 -24.04 12.53
CA LYS A 545 -2.00 -23.86 11.53
C LYS A 545 -2.56 -25.22 11.11
N TYR A 546 -3.80 -25.23 10.63
CA TYR A 546 -4.42 -26.40 10.05
C TYR A 546 -4.89 -26.09 8.62
N TYR A 547 -4.54 -26.96 7.67
CA TYR A 547 -4.88 -26.79 6.26
C TYR A 547 -5.80 -27.88 5.76
N GLU A 548 -6.75 -27.50 4.89
CA GLU A 548 -7.62 -28.41 4.14
C GLU A 548 -7.64 -27.97 2.67
N ASP A 549 -7.36 -28.87 1.77
CA ASP A 549 -7.21 -28.59 0.32
C ASP A 549 -6.21 -27.44 0.07
N GLY A 550 -5.10 -27.40 0.85
CA GLY A 550 -4.08 -26.37 0.80
C GLY A 550 -4.50 -25.01 1.39
N LYS A 551 -5.74 -24.86 1.84
CA LYS A 551 -6.28 -23.61 2.38
C LYS A 551 -6.23 -23.60 3.90
N LYS A 552 -5.75 -22.50 4.49
CA LYS A 552 -5.73 -22.36 5.94
C LYS A 552 -7.15 -22.31 6.52
N VAL A 553 -7.33 -22.96 7.66
CA VAL A 553 -8.57 -22.88 8.44
C VAL A 553 -8.56 -21.63 9.30
N VAL A 554 -9.69 -20.93 9.37
CA VAL A 554 -9.93 -19.75 10.21
C VAL A 554 -11.24 -19.95 10.98
N GLY A 555 -11.29 -19.46 12.23
CA GLY A 555 -12.46 -19.62 13.09
C GLY A 555 -12.57 -21.01 13.70
N TRP A 556 -13.79 -21.42 14.06
CA TRP A 556 -14.04 -22.72 14.71
C TRP A 556 -13.93 -23.89 13.76
N LYS A 557 -13.15 -24.90 14.15
CA LYS A 557 -13.00 -26.16 13.40
C LYS A 557 -13.00 -27.37 14.33
N ALA A 558 -13.78 -28.38 13.94
CA ALA A 558 -13.72 -29.70 14.59
C ALA A 558 -12.69 -30.60 13.87
N ILE A 559 -11.70 -31.06 14.59
CA ILE A 559 -10.61 -31.94 14.09
C ILE A 559 -10.54 -33.15 15.02
N ASP A 560 -10.66 -34.35 14.49
CA ASP A 560 -10.63 -35.61 15.23
C ASP A 560 -11.60 -35.68 16.43
N GLY A 561 -12.67 -34.89 16.40
CA GLY A 561 -13.74 -34.88 17.42
C GLY A 561 -13.58 -33.81 18.50
N GLU A 562 -12.49 -33.07 18.51
CA GLU A 562 -12.23 -31.92 19.36
C GLU A 562 -12.42 -30.62 18.57
N TRP A 563 -12.84 -29.54 19.25
CA TRP A 563 -13.00 -28.23 18.65
C TRP A 563 -11.74 -27.40 18.91
N TYR A 564 -11.32 -26.65 17.86
CA TYR A 564 -10.22 -25.71 17.86
C TYR A 564 -10.70 -24.38 17.32
N TYR A 565 -10.07 -23.30 17.73
CA TYR A 565 -10.29 -21.98 17.16
C TYR A 565 -9.00 -21.44 16.59
N PHE A 566 -9.10 -20.93 15.36
CA PHE A 566 -8.00 -20.34 14.62
C PHE A 566 -8.31 -18.87 14.44
N ASP A 567 -7.33 -17.99 14.70
CA ASP A 567 -7.46 -16.58 14.48
C ASP A 567 -7.58 -16.23 12.98
N ARG A 568 -7.64 -14.93 12.65
CA ARG A 568 -7.74 -14.45 11.27
C ARG A 568 -6.51 -14.80 10.41
N ASP A 569 -5.37 -15.03 11.02
CA ASP A 569 -4.14 -15.45 10.34
C ASP A 569 -4.00 -16.97 10.24
N GLY A 570 -5.00 -17.70 10.74
CA GLY A 570 -5.06 -19.16 10.76
C GLY A 570 -4.23 -19.78 11.87
N ILE A 571 -3.80 -18.99 12.86
CA ILE A 571 -3.02 -19.50 13.99
C ILE A 571 -3.97 -20.07 15.05
N MET A 572 -3.67 -21.28 15.51
CA MET A 572 -4.43 -21.94 16.56
C MET A 572 -4.32 -21.20 17.89
N GLU A 573 -5.47 -20.81 18.42
CA GLU A 573 -5.56 -20.12 19.70
C GLU A 573 -5.44 -21.08 20.90
N THR A 574 -4.97 -20.54 22.02
CA THR A 574 -4.89 -21.24 23.32
C THR A 574 -5.25 -20.28 24.46
N GLY A 575 -5.74 -20.81 25.60
CA GLY A 575 -6.16 -19.99 26.72
C GLY A 575 -7.56 -19.39 26.53
N TRP A 576 -7.79 -18.20 27.08
CA TRP A 576 -9.08 -17.52 27.00
C TRP A 576 -9.22 -16.78 25.68
N VAL A 577 -10.30 -17.08 24.93
CA VAL A 577 -10.63 -16.38 23.68
C VAL A 577 -12.10 -15.88 23.73
N SER A 578 -12.33 -14.68 23.23
CA SER A 578 -13.67 -14.09 23.08
C SER A 578 -14.11 -14.13 21.63
N VAL A 579 -15.19 -14.87 21.34
CA VAL A 579 -15.75 -15.01 19.99
C VAL A 579 -17.24 -14.66 20.07
N ASP A 580 -17.70 -13.74 19.24
CA ASP A 580 -19.10 -13.28 19.17
C ASP A 580 -19.69 -12.86 20.53
N GLY A 581 -18.87 -12.29 21.41
CA GLY A 581 -19.27 -11.81 22.73
C GLY A 581 -19.38 -12.91 23.80
N HIS A 582 -18.96 -14.14 23.48
CA HIS A 582 -18.85 -15.25 24.43
C HIS A 582 -17.38 -15.59 24.69
N TRP A 583 -17.06 -15.97 25.92
CA TRP A 583 -15.75 -16.43 26.31
C TRP A 583 -15.67 -17.96 26.23
N TYR A 584 -14.55 -18.45 25.71
CA TYR A 584 -14.18 -19.87 25.59
C TYR A 584 -12.79 -20.08 26.19
N TYR A 585 -12.51 -21.28 26.64
CA TYR A 585 -11.19 -21.64 27.09
C TYR A 585 -10.64 -22.78 26.23
N LEU A 586 -9.47 -22.53 25.61
CA LEU A 586 -8.75 -23.49 24.79
C LEU A 586 -7.57 -24.03 25.59
N ASN A 587 -7.39 -25.33 25.64
CA ASN A 587 -6.29 -25.98 26.32
C ASN A 587 -4.94 -25.63 25.68
N THR A 588 -3.84 -26.02 26.28
CA THR A 588 -2.49 -25.79 25.75
C THR A 588 -2.21 -26.53 24.44
N ASP A 589 -3.03 -27.52 24.09
CA ASP A 589 -3.01 -28.22 22.81
C ASP A 589 -4.03 -27.65 21.81
N GLY A 590 -4.70 -26.54 22.15
CA GLY A 590 -5.68 -25.85 21.35
C GLY A 590 -7.10 -26.40 21.44
N SER A 591 -7.31 -27.58 22.07
CA SER A 591 -8.64 -28.18 22.18
C SER A 591 -9.55 -27.37 23.10
N MET A 592 -10.82 -27.17 22.71
CA MET A 592 -11.82 -26.43 23.46
C MET A 592 -12.23 -27.18 24.74
N GLU A 593 -12.13 -26.53 25.89
CA GLU A 593 -12.54 -27.09 27.17
C GLU A 593 -14.06 -27.01 27.34
N THR A 594 -14.63 -28.00 28.04
CA THR A 594 -16.05 -28.03 28.42
C THR A 594 -16.19 -28.57 29.85
N GLY A 595 -17.26 -28.16 30.52
CA GLY A 595 -17.50 -28.54 31.93
C GLY A 595 -16.70 -27.70 32.92
N TRP A 596 -16.27 -28.31 34.04
CA TRP A 596 -15.53 -27.59 35.08
C TRP A 596 -14.04 -27.50 34.71
N ALA A 597 -13.54 -26.27 34.59
CA ALA A 597 -12.13 -25.97 34.34
C ALA A 597 -11.50 -25.21 35.52
N SER A 598 -10.27 -25.53 35.85
CA SER A 598 -9.47 -24.78 36.83
C SER A 598 -8.36 -24.03 36.13
N VAL A 599 -8.48 -22.72 36.06
CA VAL A 599 -7.52 -21.83 35.40
C VAL A 599 -7.01 -20.82 36.42
N ASP A 600 -5.71 -20.71 36.57
CA ASP A 600 -5.01 -19.79 37.49
C ASP A 600 -5.52 -19.83 38.94
N GLY A 601 -5.96 -21.02 39.41
CA GLY A 601 -6.46 -21.22 40.76
C GLY A 601 -7.94 -20.86 40.97
N HIS A 602 -8.65 -20.46 39.94
CA HIS A 602 -10.09 -20.23 39.93
C HIS A 602 -10.80 -21.34 39.18
N TRP A 603 -12.04 -21.65 39.57
CA TRP A 603 -12.90 -22.58 38.84
C TRP A 603 -13.85 -21.84 37.96
N TYR A 604 -14.04 -22.34 36.75
CA TYR A 604 -15.00 -21.84 35.74
C TYR A 604 -15.86 -23.01 35.27
N TYR A 605 -16.99 -22.71 34.70
CA TYR A 605 -17.83 -23.69 34.05
C TYR A 605 -18.06 -23.32 32.60
N LEU A 606 -17.63 -24.19 31.69
CA LEU A 606 -17.82 -24.08 30.25
C LEU A 606 -19.01 -24.97 29.86
N ASN A 607 -19.98 -24.40 29.15
CA ASN A 607 -21.15 -25.12 28.68
C ASN A 607 -20.76 -26.22 27.67
N ALA A 608 -21.74 -27.03 27.26
CA ALA A 608 -21.48 -28.09 26.26
C ALA A 608 -21.07 -27.56 24.89
N ASP A 609 -21.35 -26.29 24.59
CA ASP A 609 -20.90 -25.57 23.40
C ASP A 609 -19.59 -24.82 23.64
N GLY A 610 -18.94 -25.00 24.79
CA GLY A 610 -17.69 -24.35 25.18
C GLY A 610 -17.85 -22.95 25.77
N SER A 611 -19.02 -22.31 25.69
CA SER A 611 -19.23 -20.96 26.20
C SER A 611 -19.14 -20.90 27.72
N MET A 612 -18.44 -19.90 28.26
CA MET A 612 -18.28 -19.68 29.69
C MET A 612 -19.62 -19.27 30.33
N GLU A 613 -20.01 -19.97 31.41
CA GLU A 613 -21.19 -19.68 32.16
C GLU A 613 -20.96 -18.53 33.15
N THR A 614 -22.01 -17.71 33.41
CA THR A 614 -21.98 -16.63 34.41
C THR A 614 -23.31 -16.56 35.15
N GLY A 615 -23.30 -16.08 36.38
CA GLY A 615 -24.52 -15.98 37.21
C GLY A 615 -24.88 -17.30 37.86
N TRP A 616 -26.19 -17.54 38.12
CA TRP A 616 -26.70 -18.75 38.76
C TRP A 616 -26.79 -19.90 37.75
N ALA A 617 -26.08 -20.98 37.99
CA ALA A 617 -26.06 -22.18 37.15
C ALA A 617 -26.46 -23.44 37.94
N SER A 618 -27.31 -24.27 37.35
CA SER A 618 -27.67 -25.58 37.89
C SER A 618 -26.88 -26.68 37.20
N ILE A 619 -25.82 -27.18 37.84
CA ILE A 619 -24.89 -28.13 37.29
C ILE A 619 -24.92 -29.43 38.09
N GLY A 620 -25.22 -30.54 37.45
CA GLY A 620 -25.31 -31.83 38.12
C GLY A 620 -26.32 -31.88 39.26
N GLY A 621 -27.40 -31.07 39.19
CA GLY A 621 -28.45 -30.98 40.23
C GLY A 621 -28.09 -30.14 41.45
N LYS A 622 -26.99 -29.42 41.43
CA LYS A 622 -26.59 -28.43 42.45
C LYS A 622 -26.54 -27.05 41.81
N TRP A 623 -26.80 -26.01 42.60
CA TRP A 623 -26.70 -24.62 42.19
C TRP A 623 -25.31 -24.07 42.54
N TYR A 624 -24.76 -23.31 41.60
CA TYR A 624 -23.50 -22.60 41.72
C TYR A 624 -23.69 -21.15 41.28
N TYR A 625 -22.83 -20.27 41.73
CA TYR A 625 -22.81 -18.91 41.27
C TYR A 625 -21.44 -18.62 40.63
N LEU A 626 -21.48 -18.24 39.37
CA LEU A 626 -20.29 -17.81 38.58
C LEU A 626 -20.33 -16.27 38.53
N ASN A 627 -19.26 -15.62 38.92
CA ASN A 627 -19.11 -14.17 38.88
C ASN A 627 -19.19 -13.62 37.45
N ALA A 628 -19.23 -12.30 37.31
CA ALA A 628 -19.27 -11.67 35.97
C ALA A 628 -18.01 -11.99 35.12
N ASP A 629 -16.90 -12.31 35.76
CA ASP A 629 -15.68 -12.79 35.13
C ASP A 629 -15.63 -14.31 34.91
N GLY A 630 -16.71 -15.01 35.20
CA GLY A 630 -16.88 -16.46 35.10
C GLY A 630 -16.32 -17.25 36.29
N SER A 631 -15.59 -16.63 37.21
CA SER A 631 -15.03 -17.34 38.36
C SER A 631 -16.09 -17.84 39.33
N MET A 632 -15.96 -19.10 39.79
CA MET A 632 -16.89 -19.71 40.74
C MET A 632 -16.78 -19.06 42.12
N GLU A 633 -17.89 -18.62 42.64
CA GLU A 633 -17.99 -18.02 43.99
C GLU A 633 -17.98 -19.08 45.10
N THR A 634 -17.34 -18.78 46.22
CA THR A 634 -17.35 -19.62 47.43
C THR A 634 -17.46 -18.77 48.68
N GLY A 635 -18.01 -19.36 49.75
CA GLY A 635 -18.25 -18.64 51.01
C GLY A 635 -19.51 -17.76 51.02
N TRP A 636 -19.45 -16.66 51.75
CA TRP A 636 -20.59 -15.73 51.84
C TRP A 636 -20.60 -14.79 50.61
N ALA A 637 -21.71 -14.76 49.89
CA ALA A 637 -21.91 -13.91 48.72
C ALA A 637 -23.23 -13.09 48.87
N SER A 638 -23.19 -11.80 48.53
CA SER A 638 -24.37 -10.95 48.43
C SER A 638 -24.76 -10.79 46.96
N ILE A 639 -25.82 -11.44 46.54
CA ILE A 639 -26.28 -11.53 45.17
C ILE A 639 -27.71 -11.01 45.07
N GLY A 640 -27.93 -10.00 44.23
CA GLY A 640 -29.27 -9.39 44.08
C GLY A 640 -29.87 -8.79 45.36
N GLY A 641 -29.04 -8.43 46.37
CA GLY A 641 -29.44 -7.90 47.63
C GLY A 641 -29.76 -8.96 48.70
N TYR A 642 -29.56 -10.23 48.39
CA TYR A 642 -29.72 -11.35 49.33
C TYR A 642 -28.36 -11.99 49.63
N TRP A 643 -28.21 -12.55 50.84
CA TRP A 643 -27.05 -13.30 51.25
C TRP A 643 -27.22 -14.78 50.96
N TYR A 644 -26.19 -15.38 50.39
CA TYR A 644 -26.07 -16.81 50.12
C TYR A 644 -24.76 -17.33 50.71
N TYR A 645 -24.70 -18.63 50.92
CA TYR A 645 -23.47 -19.31 51.31
C TYR A 645 -23.14 -20.39 50.25
N LEU A 646 -22.02 -20.25 49.57
CA LEU A 646 -21.50 -21.23 48.64
C LEU A 646 -20.49 -22.10 49.41
N ASN A 647 -20.64 -23.40 49.31
CA ASN A 647 -19.73 -24.36 49.98
C ASN A 647 -18.29 -24.26 49.36
N ALA A 648 -17.31 -24.94 49.96
CA ALA A 648 -15.95 -24.94 49.40
C ALA A 648 -15.87 -25.60 48.00
N ASP A 649 -16.85 -26.44 47.63
CA ASP A 649 -16.99 -27.01 46.30
C ASP A 649 -17.86 -26.08 45.36
N GLY A 650 -18.13 -24.85 45.78
CA GLY A 650 -18.96 -23.87 45.07
C GLY A 650 -20.47 -24.10 45.14
N SER A 651 -20.92 -25.26 45.59
CA SER A 651 -22.35 -25.57 45.62
C SER A 651 -23.11 -24.70 46.63
N MET A 652 -24.27 -24.20 46.25
CA MET A 652 -25.16 -23.40 47.12
C MET A 652 -25.62 -24.23 48.32
N ALA A 653 -25.42 -23.70 49.52
CA ALA A 653 -25.89 -24.32 50.74
C ALA A 653 -27.39 -24.04 50.97
N THR A 654 -28.10 -25.03 51.53
CA THR A 654 -29.47 -24.90 52.03
C THR A 654 -29.58 -25.56 53.39
N GLY A 655 -30.58 -25.14 54.21
CA GLY A 655 -30.76 -25.63 55.56
C GLY A 655 -29.78 -25.02 56.57
N TRP A 656 -29.62 -25.68 57.73
CA TRP A 656 -28.71 -25.23 58.78
C TRP A 656 -27.24 -25.42 58.40
N LYS A 657 -26.44 -24.33 58.47
CA LYS A 657 -25.01 -24.32 58.14
C LYS A 657 -24.19 -23.64 59.24
N SER A 658 -23.14 -24.30 59.70
CA SER A 658 -22.18 -23.70 60.65
C SER A 658 -21.02 -23.05 59.86
N VAL A 659 -20.81 -21.75 60.08
CA VAL A 659 -19.76 -20.97 59.45
C VAL A 659 -19.05 -20.12 60.50
N GLY A 660 -17.75 -20.27 60.66
CA GLY A 660 -16.93 -19.52 61.62
C GLY A 660 -17.40 -19.67 63.07
N GLY A 661 -17.98 -20.85 63.45
CA GLY A 661 -18.48 -21.13 64.79
C GLY A 661 -19.90 -20.59 65.08
N ASN A 662 -20.55 -19.97 64.13
CA ASN A 662 -21.94 -19.52 64.21
C ASN A 662 -22.85 -20.37 63.30
N TRP A 663 -24.11 -20.57 63.67
CA TRP A 663 -25.08 -21.27 62.87
C TRP A 663 -25.96 -20.25 62.09
N TYR A 664 -26.22 -20.54 60.83
CA TYR A 664 -27.08 -19.80 59.92
C TYR A 664 -28.07 -20.76 59.26
N TYR A 665 -29.20 -20.23 58.83
CA TYR A 665 -30.16 -21.00 58.04
C TYR A 665 -30.27 -20.45 56.62
N LEU A 666 -30.06 -21.30 55.64
CA LEU A 666 -30.24 -21.00 54.22
C LEU A 666 -31.60 -21.60 53.78
N ASN A 667 -32.46 -20.77 53.23
CA ASN A 667 -33.77 -21.20 52.73
C ASN A 667 -33.60 -22.21 51.57
N ALA A 668 -34.72 -22.82 51.12
CA ALA A 668 -34.65 -23.77 49.99
C ALA A 668 -34.17 -23.14 48.67
N ASP A 669 -34.34 -21.82 48.54
CA ASP A 669 -33.81 -21.01 47.42
C ASP A 669 -32.39 -20.51 47.65
N GLY A 670 -31.75 -20.91 48.76
CA GLY A 670 -30.39 -20.54 49.14
C GLY A 670 -30.26 -19.21 49.87
N THR A 671 -31.28 -18.39 49.94
CA THR A 671 -31.23 -17.09 50.65
C THR A 671 -31.08 -17.26 52.16
N MET A 672 -30.21 -16.46 52.78
CA MET A 672 -30.02 -16.48 54.23
C MET A 672 -31.28 -15.95 54.97
N ALA A 673 -31.80 -16.74 55.86
CA ALA A 673 -32.88 -16.32 56.77
C ALA A 673 -32.37 -15.30 57.80
N SER A 674 -33.17 -14.29 58.12
CA SER A 674 -32.84 -13.29 59.12
C SER A 674 -34.08 -12.83 59.89
N SER A 675 -33.93 -12.43 61.16
CA SER A 675 -34.97 -11.88 62.01
C SER A 675 -36.20 -12.77 62.09
N GLN A 676 -36.06 -14.10 62.21
CA GLN A 676 -37.18 -15.04 62.23
C GLN A 676 -36.93 -16.31 63.06
N TRP A 677 -37.96 -17.07 63.38
CA TRP A 677 -37.88 -18.37 64.01
C TRP A 677 -37.91 -19.49 63.00
N ILE A 678 -36.98 -20.46 63.16
CA ILE A 678 -36.84 -21.64 62.26
C ILE A 678 -36.55 -22.86 63.16
N ASP A 679 -37.41 -23.88 63.11
CA ASP A 679 -37.30 -25.13 63.86
C ASP A 679 -37.08 -24.95 65.39
N GLY A 680 -37.64 -23.86 65.97
CA GLY A 680 -37.50 -23.55 67.38
C GLY A 680 -36.27 -22.72 67.78
N TYR A 681 -35.48 -22.29 66.83
CA TYR A 681 -34.31 -21.41 66.97
C TYR A 681 -34.56 -20.06 66.33
N TYR A 682 -34.11 -18.97 66.96
CA TYR A 682 -34.23 -17.61 66.37
C TYR A 682 -32.96 -17.22 65.69
N VAL A 683 -33.06 -16.72 64.45
CA VAL A 683 -31.94 -16.10 63.76
C VAL A 683 -32.10 -14.57 63.79
N ASP A 684 -31.03 -13.86 64.18
CA ASP A 684 -31.00 -12.41 64.29
C ASP A 684 -31.00 -11.67 62.95
N ALA A 685 -30.91 -10.33 62.95
CA ALA A 685 -30.87 -9.52 61.74
C ALA A 685 -29.61 -9.78 60.88
N SER A 686 -28.54 -10.32 61.45
CA SER A 686 -27.32 -10.75 60.75
C SER A 686 -27.39 -12.20 60.29
N GLY A 687 -28.53 -12.90 60.52
CA GLY A 687 -28.73 -14.30 60.17
C GLY A 687 -28.15 -15.29 61.18
N LYS A 688 -27.52 -14.85 62.29
CA LYS A 688 -26.93 -15.75 63.29
C LYS A 688 -27.99 -16.34 64.18
N MET A 689 -27.92 -17.63 64.46
CA MET A 689 -28.73 -18.32 65.47
C MET A 689 -28.30 -17.87 66.87
N LEU A 690 -29.30 -17.45 67.68
CA LEU A 690 -29.09 -17.04 69.06
C LEU A 690 -29.28 -18.18 70.04
#